data_41ea98c413e189c0935f79944208c96f
#
_entry.id   41ea98c413e189c0935f79944208c96f
#
_cell.length_a   1.000
_cell.length_b   1.000
_cell.length_c   1.000
_cell.angle_alpha   90.00
_cell.angle_beta   90.00
_cell.angle_gamma   90.00
#
_symmetry.space_group_name_H-M   'P 1'
#
loop_
_entity.id
_entity.type
_entity.pdbx_description
1 polymer ?
#
loop_
_entity_poly.entity_id
_entity_poly.type
_entity_poly.pdbx_seq_one_letter_code
_entity_poly.pdbx_strand_id
1 'polypeptide(L)'
;MPYVPLEWLRQYVQVRPGTDAAALAADLVKVGLEEEQIVPARVTGPLVVGKVLTQEPKEQSNGKVINYCRVDVGEQHNDAPGTGKEPSELPSRGIICGAHNFKPGDSVVVSLPGAVLPGDFKIAARKTYGHISDGMICSAAELGFPDDGKHGIIVLDERYPEGEVPAPGTDALALLGLDDEVVEINVTPDRGYCFSMRGVAREYSHSTGGAYQDPADTTNADFYPQGLQAPGNDGPRVEVNDEAPINGVPGCDRYVARLVEGVNPNAPTPDWMSRRLQASGMRSISLAVDVTNYVMLELGQPLHAFDADKLTLPLVVRRAQAGEKLTTLDDVERVLDPQDLVIADGEGGSRVLAIAGVMGGATSEVSETTTNVLIEAAHFHPVSVARSARRHKLPTESSKRFERGVDYQLAPVAAQRAADLLVRYGGGSYGPITEIDRTQAPAPIEFALDAASRLTGVDYPREQVVGLLREIGCQVNDDGGATVQVSAPSWRPDLTGSAELVEEIARLDGYDNIPVQLPVAPAGTGLTFAQRARRDIVRTVAEQGLTQVLSYPFVGDIYDRLELPADDERRQAVRIANPLADDAPLLRTSVLDSLIDVAVRNVSRGIGDVALYEVGNVTTSAGVVPAPIPGVAQRPSQAEIEALAAGTPRQRLHLGAILCGQHGYSGVLQHVRNWDWADAVELVRDIASLLGLKLHVANAERAPWHPGRCAEIRIVVPTKNPTRPQIGEVIGYAGELHPRIVKKLGLPERACAVELDLDALIECSSKQPVVKAQPVSTYPAAKEDFAFVVDEATPSQEVAAAIIIAGGKLLDDVRLFDVYRGPQLGPGRKSLAFSVRLRASDHTLSASETEAARARIIKQVGKYTGAKLRA
;
A
#
# COMPACT_ATOMS: atom_id res chain seq x y z
N MET A 1 -7.35 11.79 -5.27
CA MET A 1 -8.20 11.17 -6.30
C MET A 1 -8.86 12.29 -7.07
N PRO A 2 -9.22 12.11 -8.33
CA PRO A 2 -9.93 13.16 -9.08
C PRO A 2 -11.37 13.32 -8.56
N TYR A 3 -11.80 14.57 -8.48
CA TYR A 3 -13.16 14.96 -8.20
C TYR A 3 -13.89 15.25 -9.51
N VAL A 4 -15.09 14.71 -9.64
CA VAL A 4 -15.95 14.81 -10.83
C VAL A 4 -17.20 15.61 -10.48
N PRO A 5 -17.19 16.94 -10.69
CA PRO A 5 -18.39 17.77 -10.54
C PRO A 5 -19.41 17.42 -11.63
N LEU A 6 -20.63 17.08 -11.23
CA LEU A 6 -21.68 16.62 -12.15
C LEU A 6 -22.09 17.70 -13.16
N GLU A 7 -22.11 18.97 -12.74
CA GLU A 7 -22.41 20.11 -13.63
C GLU A 7 -21.36 20.22 -14.74
N TRP A 8 -20.07 20.07 -14.37
CA TRP A 8 -19.01 20.17 -15.36
C TRP A 8 -19.01 19.00 -16.35
N LEU A 9 -19.26 17.76 -15.85
CA LEU A 9 -19.37 16.57 -16.70
C LEU A 9 -20.44 16.72 -17.79
N ARG A 10 -21.59 17.32 -17.45
CA ARG A 10 -22.70 17.56 -18.38
C ARG A 10 -22.34 18.42 -19.61
N GLN A 11 -21.24 19.16 -19.52
CA GLN A 11 -20.76 19.96 -20.66
C GLN A 11 -20.20 19.09 -21.80
N TYR A 12 -19.67 17.89 -21.47
CA TYR A 12 -18.97 17.06 -22.45
C TYR A 12 -19.70 15.76 -22.77
N VAL A 13 -20.65 15.36 -21.95
CA VAL A 13 -21.46 14.17 -22.23
C VAL A 13 -22.90 14.37 -21.82
N GLN A 14 -23.80 13.78 -22.62
CA GLN A 14 -25.22 13.80 -22.30
C GLN A 14 -25.50 12.90 -21.09
N VAL A 15 -25.67 13.53 -19.93
CA VAL A 15 -26.04 12.85 -18.68
C VAL A 15 -27.55 12.63 -18.67
N ARG A 16 -27.98 11.44 -18.22
CA ARG A 16 -29.40 11.07 -18.13
C ARG A 16 -30.16 12.06 -17.22
N PRO A 17 -31.40 12.45 -17.57
CA PRO A 17 -32.20 13.31 -16.72
C PRO A 17 -32.40 12.72 -15.32
N GLY A 18 -32.23 13.55 -14.28
CA GLY A 18 -32.40 13.12 -12.88
C GLY A 18 -31.23 12.35 -12.29
N THR A 19 -30.10 12.22 -13.00
CA THR A 19 -28.88 11.66 -12.43
C THR A 19 -28.35 12.56 -11.33
N ASP A 20 -28.22 12.02 -10.13
CA ASP A 20 -27.50 12.55 -8.99
C ASP A 20 -26.09 11.91 -8.87
N ALA A 21 -25.31 12.31 -7.87
CA ALA A 21 -23.97 11.76 -7.69
C ALA A 21 -23.95 10.24 -7.42
N ALA A 22 -24.96 9.70 -6.75
CA ALA A 22 -25.04 8.26 -6.50
C ALA A 22 -25.30 7.47 -7.78
N ALA A 23 -26.20 7.98 -8.64
CA ALA A 23 -26.45 7.39 -9.94
C ALA A 23 -25.24 7.54 -10.89
N LEU A 24 -24.53 8.68 -10.82
CA LEU A 24 -23.27 8.87 -11.55
C LEU A 24 -22.21 7.83 -11.11
N ALA A 25 -22.00 7.66 -9.82
CA ALA A 25 -21.08 6.67 -9.27
C ALA A 25 -21.44 5.24 -9.73
N ALA A 26 -22.72 4.87 -9.67
CA ALA A 26 -23.21 3.57 -10.14
C ALA A 26 -23.01 3.35 -11.65
N ASP A 27 -23.01 4.41 -12.47
CA ASP A 27 -22.69 4.29 -13.88
C ASP A 27 -21.18 4.21 -14.14
N LEU A 28 -20.36 4.95 -13.40
CA LEU A 28 -18.91 4.97 -13.57
C LEU A 28 -18.24 3.66 -13.11
N VAL A 29 -18.75 3.02 -12.06
CA VAL A 29 -18.22 1.73 -11.59
C VAL A 29 -18.32 0.62 -12.62
N LYS A 30 -19.33 0.66 -13.51
CA LYS A 30 -19.51 -0.33 -14.59
C LYS A 30 -18.34 -0.34 -15.59
N VAL A 31 -17.65 0.79 -15.70
CA VAL A 31 -16.47 0.96 -16.57
C VAL A 31 -15.17 1.06 -15.79
N GLY A 32 -15.16 0.62 -14.50
CA GLY A 32 -13.96 0.50 -13.68
C GLY A 32 -13.50 1.79 -13.00
N LEU A 33 -14.36 2.80 -12.90
CA LEU A 33 -14.12 4.02 -12.13
C LEU A 33 -14.95 3.97 -10.84
N GLU A 34 -14.36 3.39 -9.80
CA GLU A 34 -14.99 3.17 -8.50
C GLU A 34 -15.03 4.47 -7.68
N GLU A 35 -16.15 4.73 -7.01
CA GLU A 35 -16.25 5.88 -6.11
C GLU A 35 -15.48 5.66 -4.80
N GLU A 36 -14.75 6.70 -4.39
CA GLU A 36 -14.14 6.79 -3.06
C GLU A 36 -15.04 7.56 -2.10
N GLN A 37 -15.67 8.63 -2.60
CA GLN A 37 -16.55 9.48 -1.81
C GLN A 37 -17.57 10.20 -2.69
N ILE A 38 -18.77 10.34 -2.17
CA ILE A 38 -19.80 11.25 -2.72
C ILE A 38 -19.86 12.50 -1.84
N VAL A 39 -19.61 13.66 -2.44
CA VAL A 39 -19.71 14.95 -1.78
C VAL A 39 -21.06 15.55 -2.17
N PRO A 40 -22.03 15.64 -1.25
CA PRO A 40 -23.34 16.18 -1.54
C PRO A 40 -23.30 17.69 -1.78
N ALA A 41 -24.38 18.22 -2.37
CA ALA A 41 -24.59 19.64 -2.53
C ALA A 41 -24.37 20.37 -1.20
N ARG A 42 -23.67 21.52 -1.25
CA ARG A 42 -23.30 22.30 -0.05
C ARG A 42 -24.50 22.92 0.65
N VAL A 43 -25.50 23.28 -0.13
CA VAL A 43 -26.73 23.92 0.34
C VAL A 43 -27.93 23.24 -0.32
N THR A 44 -28.98 22.99 0.44
CA THR A 44 -30.23 22.44 -0.10
C THR A 44 -31.42 23.29 0.31
N GLY A 45 -32.51 23.20 -0.42
CA GLY A 45 -33.70 23.97 -0.19
C GLY A 45 -33.69 25.39 -0.83
N PRO A 46 -34.61 26.28 -0.49
CA PRO A 46 -34.78 27.53 -1.22
C PRO A 46 -33.71 28.57 -0.85
N LEU A 47 -32.79 28.82 -1.81
CA LEU A 47 -31.80 29.90 -1.77
C LEU A 47 -32.09 30.79 -3.00
N VAL A 48 -32.35 32.06 -2.81
CA VAL A 48 -32.81 32.94 -3.89
C VAL A 48 -32.08 34.27 -3.91
N VAL A 49 -32.11 34.95 -5.06
CA VAL A 49 -31.72 36.37 -5.15
C VAL A 49 -32.79 37.21 -4.51
N GLY A 50 -32.39 38.10 -3.62
CA GLY A 50 -33.29 39.06 -3.02
C GLY A 50 -32.83 40.50 -3.28
N LYS A 51 -33.78 41.47 -3.38
CA LYS A 51 -33.48 42.88 -3.50
C LYS A 51 -33.88 43.59 -2.22
N VAL A 52 -32.92 44.27 -1.59
CA VAL A 52 -33.17 45.04 -0.36
C VAL A 52 -34.01 46.27 -0.67
N LEU A 53 -35.24 46.31 -0.15
CA LEU A 53 -36.15 47.46 -0.30
C LEU A 53 -35.96 48.52 0.78
N THR A 54 -35.83 48.07 2.03
CA THR A 54 -35.60 48.97 3.18
C THR A 54 -34.57 48.34 4.14
N GLN A 55 -33.85 49.20 4.87
CA GLN A 55 -32.89 48.81 5.90
C GLN A 55 -33.11 49.76 7.10
N GLU A 56 -33.59 49.22 8.21
CA GLU A 56 -33.83 49.99 9.42
C GLU A 56 -32.84 49.52 10.51
N PRO A 57 -31.86 50.38 10.89
CA PRO A 57 -30.96 50.03 11.96
C PRO A 57 -31.72 50.06 13.31
N LYS A 58 -31.52 49.05 14.14
CA LYS A 58 -32.11 48.87 15.48
C LYS A 58 -31.00 48.64 16.50
N GLU A 59 -30.79 49.57 17.39
CA GLU A 59 -29.87 49.45 18.49
C GLU A 59 -30.45 48.52 19.57
N GLN A 60 -29.66 47.57 20.01
CA GLN A 60 -30.04 46.57 21.00
C GLN A 60 -29.55 46.96 22.40
N SER A 61 -30.16 46.41 23.45
CA SER A 61 -29.80 46.68 24.85
C SER A 61 -28.34 46.31 25.20
N ASN A 62 -27.65 45.54 24.38
CA ASN A 62 -26.24 45.19 24.50
C ASN A 62 -25.29 46.06 23.67
N GLY A 63 -25.79 47.14 23.05
CA GLY A 63 -25.02 48.05 22.19
C GLY A 63 -24.74 47.54 20.76
N LYS A 64 -25.26 46.37 20.37
CA LYS A 64 -25.16 45.91 18.98
C LYS A 64 -26.23 46.57 18.13
N VAL A 65 -25.86 47.01 16.94
CA VAL A 65 -26.81 47.50 15.92
C VAL A 65 -27.09 46.36 14.97
N ILE A 66 -28.34 46.02 14.74
CA ILE A 66 -28.83 45.09 13.75
C ILE A 66 -29.71 45.82 12.73
N ASN A 67 -29.82 45.31 11.53
CA ASN A 67 -30.66 45.83 10.51
C ASN A 67 -31.94 44.99 10.40
N TYR A 68 -33.12 45.61 10.46
CA TYR A 68 -34.37 45.00 10.03
C TYR A 68 -34.61 45.41 8.57
N CYS A 69 -34.62 44.43 7.68
CA CYS A 69 -34.71 44.66 6.25
C CYS A 69 -36.03 44.13 5.70
N ARG A 70 -36.61 44.87 4.74
CA ARG A 70 -37.61 44.31 3.84
C ARG A 70 -36.89 43.93 2.57
N VAL A 71 -37.03 42.67 2.15
CA VAL A 71 -36.30 42.10 0.98
C VAL A 71 -37.31 41.49 0.05
N ASP A 72 -37.34 41.97 -1.20
CA ASP A 72 -38.07 41.35 -2.27
C ASP A 72 -37.33 40.08 -2.71
N VAL A 73 -37.91 38.91 -2.49
CA VAL A 73 -37.38 37.60 -2.82
C VAL A 73 -38.09 36.93 -3.99
N GLY A 74 -38.79 37.76 -4.80
CA GLY A 74 -39.54 37.32 -5.98
C GLY A 74 -40.99 36.97 -5.65
N GLU A 75 -41.85 37.14 -6.66
CA GLU A 75 -43.33 37.00 -6.54
C GLU A 75 -43.74 35.65 -5.91
N GLN A 76 -43.00 34.59 -6.22
CA GLN A 76 -43.30 33.23 -5.72
C GLN A 76 -42.97 33.03 -4.25
N HIS A 77 -42.10 33.86 -3.69
CA HIS A 77 -41.53 33.68 -2.35
C HIS A 77 -41.88 34.82 -1.39
N ASN A 78 -42.39 35.95 -1.90
CA ASN A 78 -42.80 37.06 -1.04
C ASN A 78 -44.02 36.69 -0.20
N ASP A 79 -44.20 37.37 0.94
CA ASP A 79 -45.46 37.36 1.67
C ASP A 79 -46.60 37.94 0.82
N ALA A 80 -47.84 37.78 1.29
CA ALA A 80 -49.06 38.29 0.60
C ALA A 80 -48.85 39.72 0.09
N PRO A 81 -49.35 40.06 -1.10
CA PRO A 81 -49.05 41.33 -1.75
C PRO A 81 -49.35 42.50 -0.86
N GLY A 82 -48.36 43.39 -0.67
CA GLY A 82 -48.52 44.65 -0.08
C GLY A 82 -49.45 45.53 -0.95
N THR A 83 -50.15 46.51 -0.36
CA THR A 83 -51.15 47.32 -1.08
C THR A 83 -50.65 48.71 -1.33
N GLY A 84 -49.45 49.09 -0.87
CA GLY A 84 -48.88 50.42 -0.98
C GLY A 84 -47.89 50.60 -2.12
N LYS A 85 -47.41 51.84 -2.29
CA LYS A 85 -46.34 52.17 -3.27
C LYS A 85 -44.99 52.47 -2.62
N GLU A 86 -44.96 52.63 -1.29
CA GLU A 86 -43.71 52.83 -0.59
C GLU A 86 -42.93 51.54 -0.47
N PRO A 87 -41.57 51.56 -0.48
CA PRO A 87 -40.73 50.34 -0.39
C PRO A 87 -41.07 49.39 0.76
N SER A 88 -41.52 49.94 1.90
CA SER A 88 -41.96 49.15 3.07
C SER A 88 -43.30 48.45 2.90
N GLU A 89 -44.10 48.83 1.89
CA GLU A 89 -45.43 48.33 1.62
C GLU A 89 -45.47 47.37 0.43
N LEU A 90 -44.33 47.18 -0.28
CA LEU A 90 -44.19 46.23 -1.39
C LEU A 90 -44.16 44.80 -0.87
N PRO A 91 -44.58 43.83 -1.72
CA PRO A 91 -44.44 42.39 -1.44
C PRO A 91 -42.98 42.07 -1.14
N SER A 92 -42.73 41.50 0.04
CA SER A 92 -41.35 41.25 0.48
C SER A 92 -41.35 40.45 1.80
N ARG A 93 -40.20 39.94 2.21
CA ARG A 93 -40.01 39.30 3.52
C ARG A 93 -39.27 40.21 4.50
N GLY A 94 -39.60 40.11 5.78
CA GLY A 94 -38.87 40.75 6.86
C GLY A 94 -37.69 39.91 7.28
N ILE A 95 -36.47 40.43 7.22
CA ILE A 95 -35.26 39.67 7.56
C ILE A 95 -34.39 40.56 8.44
N ILE A 96 -33.81 39.94 9.49
CA ILE A 96 -32.84 40.57 10.37
C ILE A 96 -31.44 40.23 9.89
N CYS A 97 -30.60 41.23 9.70
CA CYS A 97 -29.21 41.05 9.28
C CYS A 97 -28.26 41.84 10.19
N GLY A 98 -27.17 41.20 10.62
CA GLY A 98 -26.14 41.83 11.43
C GLY A 98 -25.03 42.52 10.63
N ALA A 99 -24.99 42.35 9.32
CA ALA A 99 -24.02 42.99 8.43
C ALA A 99 -24.35 44.44 8.10
N HIS A 100 -23.35 45.22 7.71
CA HIS A 100 -23.45 46.61 7.39
C HIS A 100 -22.87 47.00 6.03
N ASN A 101 -22.43 45.98 5.23
CA ASN A 101 -21.81 46.19 3.91
C ASN A 101 -22.82 46.30 2.76
N PHE A 102 -24.09 46.56 3.04
CA PHE A 102 -25.14 46.66 2.01
C PHE A 102 -26.11 47.83 2.31
N LYS A 103 -26.89 48.23 1.34
CA LYS A 103 -27.86 49.35 1.40
C LYS A 103 -29.15 49.02 0.66
N PRO A 104 -30.23 49.75 0.83
CA PRO A 104 -31.43 49.67 0.03
C PRO A 104 -31.09 49.81 -1.45
N GLY A 105 -31.66 48.93 -2.28
CA GLY A 105 -31.40 48.85 -3.71
C GLY A 105 -30.38 47.76 -4.10
N ASP A 106 -29.59 47.23 -3.18
CA ASP A 106 -28.63 46.15 -3.46
C ASP A 106 -29.34 44.82 -3.57
N SER A 107 -28.79 43.99 -4.45
CA SER A 107 -29.21 42.60 -4.68
C SER A 107 -28.33 41.69 -3.82
N VAL A 108 -28.96 40.78 -3.08
CA VAL A 108 -28.30 39.93 -2.07
C VAL A 108 -28.76 38.49 -2.22
N VAL A 109 -28.02 37.57 -1.56
CA VAL A 109 -28.39 36.13 -1.51
C VAL A 109 -29.17 35.86 -0.24
N VAL A 110 -30.36 35.26 -0.37
CA VAL A 110 -31.28 34.99 0.74
C VAL A 110 -31.62 33.52 0.84
N SER A 111 -31.36 32.94 1.97
CA SER A 111 -31.85 31.61 2.34
C SER A 111 -33.23 31.75 2.99
N LEU A 112 -34.22 31.04 2.45
CA LEU A 112 -35.59 31.02 2.95
C LEU A 112 -35.84 29.86 3.92
N PRO A 113 -36.93 29.90 4.74
CA PRO A 113 -37.28 28.78 5.59
C PRO A 113 -37.39 27.47 4.84
N GLY A 114 -36.75 26.41 5.31
CA GLY A 114 -36.60 25.12 4.63
C GLY A 114 -35.24 24.93 3.98
N ALA A 115 -34.44 25.98 3.79
CA ALA A 115 -33.06 25.82 3.34
C ALA A 115 -32.20 25.19 4.47
N VAL A 116 -31.22 24.38 4.06
CA VAL A 116 -30.21 23.77 4.94
C VAL A 116 -28.83 24.22 4.45
N LEU A 117 -28.14 24.95 5.29
CA LEU A 117 -26.79 25.46 5.04
C LEU A 117 -25.73 24.52 5.58
N PRO A 118 -24.43 24.70 5.24
CA PRO A 118 -23.34 23.90 5.76
C PRO A 118 -23.37 23.70 7.28
N GLY A 119 -23.04 22.51 7.76
CA GLY A 119 -23.13 22.16 9.18
C GLY A 119 -24.54 21.79 9.65
N ASP A 120 -25.43 21.38 8.74
CA ASP A 120 -26.84 21.01 8.99
C ASP A 120 -27.63 22.19 9.63
N PHE A 121 -27.26 23.43 9.25
CA PHE A 121 -27.91 24.62 9.77
C PHE A 121 -29.23 24.89 9.05
N LYS A 122 -30.35 24.52 9.70
CA LYS A 122 -31.69 24.63 9.13
C LYS A 122 -32.26 26.05 9.32
N ILE A 123 -32.64 26.66 8.22
CA ILE A 123 -33.29 27.98 8.21
C ILE A 123 -34.78 27.84 8.52
N ALA A 124 -35.24 28.61 9.49
CA ALA A 124 -36.64 28.69 9.88
C ALA A 124 -37.00 30.14 10.26
N ALA A 125 -38.26 30.50 10.11
CA ALA A 125 -38.77 31.77 10.60
C ALA A 125 -38.61 31.83 12.13
N ARG A 126 -37.93 32.88 12.65
CA ARG A 126 -37.62 33.02 14.07
C ARG A 126 -37.92 34.42 14.57
N LYS A 127 -38.53 34.52 15.75
CA LYS A 127 -38.69 35.80 16.42
C LYS A 127 -37.35 36.18 17.08
N THR A 128 -36.74 37.25 16.58
CA THR A 128 -35.43 37.71 17.03
C THR A 128 -35.54 39.24 17.20
N TYR A 129 -35.08 39.77 18.35
CA TYR A 129 -35.06 41.19 18.63
C TYR A 129 -36.42 41.94 18.44
N GLY A 130 -37.54 41.26 18.73
CA GLY A 130 -38.88 41.81 18.62
C GLY A 130 -39.52 41.71 17.24
N HIS A 131 -38.80 41.30 16.22
CA HIS A 131 -39.25 41.10 14.87
C HIS A 131 -39.21 39.63 14.45
N ILE A 132 -40.00 39.25 13.46
CA ILE A 132 -39.88 37.92 12.83
C ILE A 132 -38.86 38.06 11.68
N SER A 133 -37.78 37.29 11.74
CA SER A 133 -36.85 37.11 10.63
C SER A 133 -37.33 35.89 9.84
N ASP A 134 -37.84 36.08 8.63
CA ASP A 134 -38.38 35.04 7.77
C ASP A 134 -37.42 34.71 6.63
N GLY A 135 -36.22 34.24 7.00
CA GLY A 135 -35.07 33.99 6.18
C GLY A 135 -33.79 34.59 6.74
N MET A 136 -32.72 34.46 5.99
CA MET A 136 -31.40 34.99 6.33
C MET A 136 -30.71 35.50 5.06
N ILE A 137 -30.18 36.73 5.12
CA ILE A 137 -29.27 37.24 4.07
C ILE A 137 -27.90 36.61 4.33
N CYS A 138 -27.33 35.92 3.33
CA CYS A 138 -26.18 35.04 3.51
C CYS A 138 -24.84 35.74 3.23
N SER A 139 -23.86 35.44 4.07
CA SER A 139 -22.45 35.70 3.81
C SER A 139 -21.82 34.52 3.01
N ALA A 140 -20.65 34.76 2.43
CA ALA A 140 -19.88 33.71 1.75
C ALA A 140 -19.53 32.56 2.70
N ALA A 141 -19.12 32.85 3.91
CA ALA A 141 -18.76 31.85 4.93
C ALA A 141 -19.95 30.96 5.33
N GLU A 142 -21.17 31.53 5.47
CA GLU A 142 -22.39 30.77 5.80
C GLU A 142 -22.79 29.80 4.68
N LEU A 143 -22.44 30.10 3.44
CA LEU A 143 -22.65 29.23 2.29
C LEU A 143 -21.49 28.26 2.03
N GLY A 144 -20.48 28.24 2.90
CA GLY A 144 -19.34 27.33 2.80
C GLY A 144 -18.29 27.72 1.77
N PHE A 145 -18.29 28.98 1.31
CA PHE A 145 -17.18 29.49 0.49
C PHE A 145 -15.93 29.72 1.35
N PRO A 146 -14.73 29.60 0.79
CA PRO A 146 -13.50 29.97 1.47
C PRO A 146 -13.54 31.42 1.96
N ASP A 147 -12.91 31.67 3.12
CA ASP A 147 -12.76 33.02 3.64
C ASP A 147 -11.86 33.84 2.69
N ASP A 148 -12.47 34.83 2.02
CA ASP A 148 -11.80 35.77 1.11
C ASP A 148 -11.32 37.04 1.85
N GLY A 149 -11.40 37.04 3.19
CA GLY A 149 -11.05 38.19 4.02
C GLY A 149 -12.07 39.32 3.97
N LYS A 150 -13.14 39.20 3.19
CA LYS A 150 -14.26 40.18 3.17
C LYS A 150 -15.30 39.80 4.21
N HIS A 151 -15.47 40.63 5.21
CA HIS A 151 -16.50 40.42 6.20
C HIS A 151 -17.81 41.05 5.75
N GLY A 152 -18.90 40.30 5.73
CA GLY A 152 -20.22 40.75 5.40
C GLY A 152 -21.04 39.77 4.55
N ILE A 153 -22.18 40.23 4.09
CA ILE A 153 -23.04 39.46 3.23
C ILE A 153 -22.59 39.56 1.77
N ILE A 154 -23.07 38.61 0.94
CA ILE A 154 -22.84 38.66 -0.51
C ILE A 154 -23.74 39.73 -1.13
N VAL A 155 -23.11 40.74 -1.78
CA VAL A 155 -23.77 41.77 -2.56
C VAL A 155 -23.53 41.45 -4.04
N LEU A 156 -24.58 41.09 -4.78
CA LEU A 156 -24.48 40.64 -6.16
C LEU A 156 -24.15 41.79 -7.14
N ASP A 157 -24.54 42.99 -6.79
CA ASP A 157 -24.24 44.19 -7.59
C ASP A 157 -22.73 44.51 -7.65
N GLU A 158 -21.93 43.96 -6.74
CA GLU A 158 -20.47 44.03 -6.79
C GLU A 158 -19.84 42.95 -7.72
N ARG A 159 -20.61 41.91 -8.09
CA ARG A 159 -20.14 40.76 -8.86
C ARG A 159 -20.62 40.79 -10.33
N TYR A 160 -21.72 41.46 -10.60
CA TYR A 160 -22.32 41.51 -11.93
C TYR A 160 -22.28 42.96 -12.47
N PRO A 161 -22.06 43.15 -13.79
CA PRO A 161 -22.19 44.44 -14.42
C PRO A 161 -23.59 45.04 -14.22
N GLU A 162 -23.67 46.38 -14.26
CA GLU A 162 -24.94 47.08 -14.13
C GLU A 162 -25.93 46.61 -15.22
N GLY A 163 -27.10 46.16 -14.80
CA GLY A 163 -28.16 45.63 -15.68
C GLY A 163 -28.07 44.11 -15.95
N GLU A 164 -27.01 43.42 -15.50
CA GLU A 164 -26.86 41.96 -15.61
C GLU A 164 -27.14 41.24 -14.29
N VAL A 165 -27.45 41.95 -13.22
CA VAL A 165 -27.76 41.34 -11.91
C VAL A 165 -29.06 40.53 -12.03
N PRO A 166 -29.06 39.25 -11.58
CA PRO A 166 -30.26 38.42 -11.66
C PRO A 166 -31.45 38.99 -10.89
N ALA A 167 -32.63 38.79 -11.41
CA ALA A 167 -33.87 39.31 -10.82
C ALA A 167 -34.18 38.66 -9.46
N PRO A 168 -34.92 39.38 -8.57
CA PRO A 168 -35.38 38.77 -7.31
C PRO A 168 -36.19 37.49 -7.58
N GLY A 169 -35.95 36.44 -6.75
CA GLY A 169 -36.54 35.11 -6.88
C GLY A 169 -35.80 34.18 -7.82
N THR A 170 -34.75 34.63 -8.50
CA THR A 170 -33.86 33.73 -9.23
C THR A 170 -33.22 32.73 -8.29
N ASP A 171 -33.13 31.46 -8.70
CA ASP A 171 -32.49 30.43 -7.94
C ASP A 171 -31.00 30.74 -7.76
N ALA A 172 -30.60 30.98 -6.53
CA ALA A 172 -29.21 31.30 -6.17
C ALA A 172 -28.34 30.04 -5.93
N LEU A 173 -28.95 28.85 -5.81
CA LEU A 173 -28.16 27.59 -5.73
C LEU A 173 -27.43 27.38 -7.06
N ALA A 174 -28.15 27.33 -8.16
CA ALA A 174 -27.59 27.17 -9.51
C ALA A 174 -26.67 28.35 -9.86
N LEU A 175 -27.11 29.58 -9.54
CA LEU A 175 -26.31 30.78 -9.79
C LEU A 175 -24.92 30.76 -9.12
N LEU A 176 -24.83 30.22 -7.92
CA LEU A 176 -23.61 30.14 -7.14
C LEU A 176 -22.91 28.74 -7.21
N GLY A 177 -23.53 27.76 -7.92
CA GLY A 177 -23.03 26.39 -8.00
C GLY A 177 -22.99 25.68 -6.65
N LEU A 178 -23.97 25.90 -5.80
CA LEU A 178 -24.07 25.30 -4.46
C LEU A 178 -24.88 24.01 -4.46
N ASP A 179 -25.58 23.72 -5.55
CA ASP A 179 -26.35 22.50 -5.84
C ASP A 179 -25.54 21.42 -6.54
N ASP A 180 -24.30 21.74 -6.95
CA ASP A 180 -23.45 20.78 -7.63
C ASP A 180 -23.01 19.67 -6.68
N GLU A 181 -23.17 18.44 -7.13
CA GLU A 181 -22.73 17.24 -6.45
C GLU A 181 -21.43 16.74 -7.08
N VAL A 182 -20.55 16.18 -6.28
CA VAL A 182 -19.23 15.75 -6.73
C VAL A 182 -19.00 14.29 -6.34
N VAL A 183 -18.50 13.51 -7.28
CA VAL A 183 -18.00 12.14 -7.02
C VAL A 183 -16.48 12.16 -7.02
N GLU A 184 -15.85 11.71 -5.94
CA GLU A 184 -14.43 11.40 -5.93
C GLU A 184 -14.24 9.97 -6.43
N ILE A 185 -13.43 9.78 -7.48
CA ILE A 185 -13.22 8.49 -8.11
C ILE A 185 -11.80 7.96 -7.88
N ASN A 186 -11.69 6.64 -7.77
CA ASN A 186 -10.43 5.93 -7.83
C ASN A 186 -10.05 5.65 -9.29
N VAL A 187 -8.86 6.09 -9.69
CA VAL A 187 -8.35 5.85 -11.03
C VAL A 187 -7.17 4.90 -10.96
N THR A 188 -7.32 3.73 -11.57
CA THR A 188 -6.26 2.73 -11.66
C THR A 188 -5.09 3.21 -12.54
N PRO A 189 -3.87 2.67 -12.36
CA PRO A 189 -2.69 3.14 -13.10
C PRO A 189 -2.79 3.09 -14.62
N ASP A 190 -3.58 2.17 -15.16
CA ASP A 190 -3.83 1.98 -16.59
C ASP A 190 -4.79 3.03 -17.19
N ARG A 191 -5.53 3.77 -16.35
CA ARG A 191 -6.54 4.73 -16.78
C ARG A 191 -6.13 6.18 -16.54
N GLY A 192 -4.85 6.50 -16.80
CA GLY A 192 -4.29 7.84 -16.56
C GLY A 192 -5.09 8.97 -17.21
N TYR A 193 -5.69 8.76 -18.37
CA TYR A 193 -6.55 9.75 -19.04
C TYR A 193 -7.80 10.15 -18.24
N CYS A 194 -8.27 9.31 -17.31
CA CYS A 194 -9.39 9.61 -16.42
C CYS A 194 -9.07 10.59 -15.29
N PHE A 195 -7.81 11.07 -15.21
CA PHE A 195 -7.47 12.25 -14.39
C PHE A 195 -7.94 13.57 -15.03
N SER A 196 -8.91 13.51 -15.97
CA SER A 196 -9.49 14.67 -16.64
C SER A 196 -11.00 14.50 -16.86
N MET A 197 -11.72 15.63 -16.97
CA MET A 197 -13.13 15.63 -17.36
C MET A 197 -13.33 14.99 -18.74
N ARG A 198 -12.40 15.23 -19.69
CA ARG A 198 -12.36 14.59 -21.00
C ARG A 198 -12.41 13.07 -20.91
N GLY A 199 -11.58 12.48 -20.07
CA GLY A 199 -11.49 11.03 -19.89
C GLY A 199 -12.72 10.45 -19.20
N VAL A 200 -13.17 11.08 -18.10
CA VAL A 200 -14.35 10.63 -17.36
C VAL A 200 -15.62 10.73 -18.21
N ALA A 201 -15.79 11.81 -18.98
CA ALA A 201 -16.94 11.97 -19.87
C ALA A 201 -16.98 10.89 -20.97
N ARG A 202 -15.80 10.48 -21.50
CA ARG A 202 -15.70 9.39 -22.45
C ARG A 202 -16.11 8.05 -21.82
N GLU A 203 -15.63 7.76 -20.62
CA GLU A 203 -16.01 6.54 -19.90
C GLU A 203 -17.49 6.52 -19.49
N TYR A 204 -18.04 7.66 -19.10
CA TYR A 204 -19.48 7.77 -18.85
C TYR A 204 -20.30 7.51 -20.12
N SER A 205 -19.82 7.99 -21.29
CA SER A 205 -20.43 7.66 -22.58
C SER A 205 -20.38 6.15 -22.88
N HIS A 206 -19.25 5.49 -22.66
CA HIS A 206 -19.12 4.03 -22.79
C HIS A 206 -20.11 3.27 -21.89
N SER A 207 -20.27 3.74 -20.63
CA SER A 207 -21.18 3.09 -19.67
C SER A 207 -22.65 3.27 -19.99
N THR A 208 -23.05 4.42 -20.54
CA THR A 208 -24.45 4.82 -20.61
C THR A 208 -25.00 5.00 -22.06
N GLY A 209 -24.11 5.02 -23.06
CA GLY A 209 -24.45 5.38 -24.44
C GLY A 209 -24.76 6.87 -24.65
N GLY A 210 -24.51 7.73 -23.64
CA GLY A 210 -24.71 9.18 -23.75
C GLY A 210 -23.80 9.80 -24.82
N ALA A 211 -24.34 10.74 -25.61
CA ALA A 211 -23.55 11.42 -26.64
C ALA A 211 -22.38 12.18 -26.03
N TYR A 212 -21.16 11.88 -26.47
CA TYR A 212 -19.92 12.49 -26.03
C TYR A 212 -19.42 13.53 -27.01
N GLN A 213 -19.00 14.68 -26.52
CA GLN A 213 -18.34 15.74 -27.26
C GLN A 213 -16.90 15.91 -26.71
N ASP A 214 -15.89 15.61 -27.52
CA ASP A 214 -14.51 15.72 -27.08
C ASP A 214 -14.10 17.20 -26.91
N PRO A 215 -13.74 17.67 -25.69
CA PRO A 215 -13.28 19.03 -25.49
C PRO A 215 -11.93 19.31 -26.16
N ALA A 216 -11.23 18.30 -26.67
CA ALA A 216 -10.00 18.45 -27.46
C ALA A 216 -10.26 18.55 -28.97
N ASP A 217 -11.53 18.53 -29.41
CA ASP A 217 -11.87 18.74 -30.83
C ASP A 217 -11.66 20.21 -31.21
N THR A 218 -10.56 20.50 -31.88
CA THR A 218 -10.15 21.84 -32.31
C THR A 218 -11.02 22.41 -33.44
N THR A 219 -11.94 21.62 -34.00
CA THR A 219 -12.94 22.10 -34.97
C THR A 219 -14.16 22.78 -34.31
N ASN A 220 -14.31 22.58 -32.99
CA ASN A 220 -15.37 23.23 -32.21
C ASN A 220 -15.00 24.69 -31.88
N ALA A 221 -15.64 25.62 -32.55
CA ALA A 221 -15.37 27.05 -32.39
C ALA A 221 -15.74 27.62 -31.01
N ASP A 222 -16.61 26.96 -30.26
CA ASP A 222 -16.95 27.36 -28.87
C ASP A 222 -15.76 27.16 -27.90
N PHE A 223 -14.95 26.15 -28.18
CA PHE A 223 -13.75 25.86 -27.39
C PHE A 223 -12.49 26.48 -28.01
N TYR A 224 -12.39 26.51 -29.33
CA TYR A 224 -11.22 26.98 -30.10
C TYR A 224 -11.65 27.98 -31.18
N PRO A 225 -11.90 29.24 -30.81
CA PRO A 225 -12.47 30.23 -31.73
C PRO A 225 -11.55 30.56 -32.92
N GLN A 226 -10.24 30.28 -32.78
CA GLN A 226 -9.27 30.45 -33.86
C GLN A 226 -8.78 29.13 -34.45
N GLY A 227 -9.36 27.98 -34.02
CA GLY A 227 -8.85 26.66 -34.32
C GLY A 227 -7.44 26.44 -33.73
N LEU A 228 -6.77 25.36 -34.14
CA LEU A 228 -5.40 25.08 -33.75
C LEU A 228 -4.43 25.92 -34.59
N GLN A 229 -3.71 26.84 -33.97
CA GLN A 229 -2.69 27.63 -34.62
C GLN A 229 -1.40 26.85 -34.82
N ALA A 230 -0.82 26.93 -36.04
CA ALA A 230 0.41 26.25 -36.34
C ALA A 230 1.62 27.00 -35.76
N PRO A 231 2.73 26.32 -35.41
CA PRO A 231 3.98 26.93 -34.97
C PRO A 231 4.59 27.74 -36.11
N GLY A 232 5.25 28.88 -35.77
CA GLY A 232 5.96 29.74 -36.67
C GLY A 232 7.48 29.61 -36.55
N ASN A 233 8.20 30.39 -37.35
CA ASN A 233 9.67 30.46 -37.28
C ASN A 233 10.18 31.53 -36.29
N ASP A 234 9.30 32.33 -35.75
CA ASP A 234 9.52 33.45 -34.84
C ASP A 234 9.22 33.13 -33.38
N GLY A 235 8.92 31.87 -33.09
CA GLY A 235 8.61 31.41 -31.74
C GLY A 235 9.83 31.41 -30.79
N PRO A 236 9.62 31.33 -29.47
CA PRO A 236 10.69 31.24 -28.49
C PRO A 236 11.63 30.08 -28.78
N ARG A 237 12.96 30.33 -28.82
CA ARG A 237 13.92 29.26 -29.10
C ARG A 237 13.88 28.20 -27.98
N VAL A 238 13.67 26.93 -28.35
CA VAL A 238 13.65 25.77 -27.48
C VAL A 238 14.63 24.71 -27.97
N GLU A 239 15.34 24.07 -27.06
CA GLU A 239 16.24 22.95 -27.33
C GLU A 239 15.87 21.76 -26.41
N VAL A 240 15.88 20.54 -26.93
CA VAL A 240 15.70 19.31 -26.16
C VAL A 240 16.97 18.50 -26.26
N ASN A 241 17.75 18.50 -25.18
CA ASN A 241 19.07 17.90 -25.05
C ASN A 241 19.06 16.86 -23.92
N ASP A 242 18.58 15.64 -24.20
CA ASP A 242 18.48 14.57 -23.24
C ASP A 242 19.33 13.36 -23.65
N GLU A 243 20.22 12.92 -22.77
CA GLU A 243 21.08 11.75 -22.94
C GLU A 243 20.34 10.41 -22.71
N ALA A 244 19.05 10.45 -22.41
CA ALA A 244 18.18 9.29 -22.17
C ALA A 244 18.74 8.27 -21.15
N PRO A 245 19.14 8.66 -19.93
CA PRO A 245 19.81 7.78 -18.96
C PRO A 245 18.87 6.72 -18.35
N ILE A 246 17.56 6.87 -18.58
CA ILE A 246 16.54 5.97 -18.04
C ILE A 246 16.01 5.10 -19.17
N ASN A 247 16.33 3.82 -19.15
CA ASN A 247 15.92 2.82 -20.13
C ASN A 247 16.28 3.14 -21.60
N GLY A 248 17.18 4.11 -21.84
CA GLY A 248 17.51 4.58 -23.20
C GLY A 248 16.37 5.35 -23.88
N VAL A 249 15.35 5.80 -23.12
CA VAL A 249 14.20 6.54 -23.63
C VAL A 249 14.37 8.03 -23.32
N PRO A 250 14.17 8.92 -24.32
CA PRO A 250 14.17 10.36 -24.07
C PRO A 250 13.12 10.77 -23.03
N GLY A 251 13.50 11.67 -22.13
CA GLY A 251 12.61 12.17 -21.07
C GLY A 251 11.55 13.16 -21.57
N CYS A 252 11.78 13.76 -22.75
CA CYS A 252 10.87 14.68 -23.43
C CYS A 252 10.92 14.41 -24.92
N ASP A 253 9.79 14.11 -25.54
CA ASP A 253 9.65 13.88 -26.98
C ASP A 253 8.73 14.90 -27.67
N ARG A 254 7.93 15.66 -26.89
CA ARG A 254 7.16 16.79 -27.39
C ARG A 254 7.23 17.97 -26.45
N TYR A 255 7.46 19.17 -26.99
CA TYR A 255 7.48 20.41 -26.23
C TYR A 255 6.86 21.56 -27.03
N VAL A 256 5.87 22.22 -26.46
CA VAL A 256 5.20 23.41 -27.02
C VAL A 256 5.45 24.58 -26.09
N ALA A 257 6.00 25.66 -26.64
CA ALA A 257 6.13 26.96 -25.99
C ALA A 257 5.21 27.96 -26.69
N ARG A 258 4.17 28.40 -25.98
CA ARG A 258 3.15 29.33 -26.51
C ARG A 258 3.20 30.64 -25.75
N LEU A 259 3.51 31.72 -26.42
CA LEU A 259 3.50 33.05 -25.84
C LEU A 259 2.09 33.69 -25.95
N VAL A 260 1.68 34.35 -24.86
CA VAL A 260 0.48 35.22 -24.80
C VAL A 260 0.95 36.58 -24.24
N GLU A 261 0.79 37.64 -25.00
CA GLU A 261 1.32 38.96 -24.70
C GLU A 261 0.23 39.89 -24.19
N GLY A 262 0.57 40.82 -23.29
CA GLY A 262 -0.31 41.87 -22.82
C GLY A 262 -1.46 41.37 -21.94
N VAL A 263 -1.31 40.26 -21.27
CA VAL A 263 -2.30 39.75 -20.29
C VAL A 263 -2.38 40.72 -19.12
N ASN A 264 -3.60 41.11 -18.73
CA ASN A 264 -3.81 41.88 -17.51
C ASN A 264 -3.59 40.97 -16.27
N PRO A 265 -2.54 41.19 -15.48
CA PRO A 265 -2.21 40.32 -14.35
C PRO A 265 -3.24 40.40 -13.21
N ASN A 266 -4.06 41.46 -13.17
CA ASN A 266 -5.12 41.66 -12.20
C ASN A 266 -6.51 41.27 -12.73
N ALA A 267 -6.61 40.67 -13.90
CA ALA A 267 -7.88 40.16 -14.41
C ALA A 267 -8.43 39.08 -13.49
N PRO A 268 -9.68 39.18 -13.04
CA PRO A 268 -10.27 38.19 -12.17
C PRO A 268 -10.48 36.87 -12.94
N THR A 269 -10.22 35.75 -12.26
CA THR A 269 -10.67 34.45 -12.77
C THR A 269 -12.20 34.42 -12.85
N PRO A 270 -12.79 34.02 -13.97
CA PRO A 270 -14.25 33.90 -14.09
C PRO A 270 -14.85 33.00 -13.01
N ASP A 271 -15.99 33.40 -12.44
CA ASP A 271 -16.64 32.66 -11.34
C ASP A 271 -16.88 31.19 -11.68
N TRP A 272 -17.30 30.89 -12.90
CA TRP A 272 -17.53 29.51 -13.34
C TRP A 272 -16.22 28.67 -13.31
N MET A 273 -15.07 29.24 -13.68
CA MET A 273 -13.78 28.56 -13.68
C MET A 273 -13.30 28.36 -12.23
N SER A 274 -13.37 29.39 -11.39
CA SER A 274 -13.01 29.31 -9.98
C SER A 274 -13.84 28.27 -9.23
N ARG A 275 -15.15 28.19 -9.50
CA ARG A 275 -16.03 27.16 -8.92
C ARG A 275 -15.62 25.74 -9.33
N ARG A 276 -15.36 25.50 -10.61
CA ARG A 276 -14.91 24.18 -11.11
C ARG A 276 -13.59 23.74 -10.51
N LEU A 277 -12.64 24.66 -10.39
CA LEU A 277 -11.37 24.41 -9.70
C LEU A 277 -11.62 23.99 -8.24
N GLN A 278 -12.44 24.76 -7.50
CA GLN A 278 -12.75 24.48 -6.09
C GLN A 278 -13.52 23.16 -5.93
N ALA A 279 -14.50 22.88 -6.80
CA ALA A 279 -15.22 21.61 -6.80
C ALA A 279 -14.28 20.41 -7.09
N SER A 280 -13.21 20.65 -7.85
CA SER A 280 -12.16 19.67 -8.14
C SER A 280 -11.03 19.66 -7.12
N GLY A 281 -11.18 20.31 -5.96
CA GLY A 281 -10.22 20.31 -4.87
C GLY A 281 -9.02 21.27 -5.05
N MET A 282 -9.04 22.19 -6.02
CA MET A 282 -7.99 23.17 -6.28
C MET A 282 -8.41 24.57 -5.84
N ARG A 283 -7.47 25.34 -5.32
CA ARG A 283 -7.69 26.75 -4.98
C ARG A 283 -7.49 27.62 -6.23
N SER A 284 -8.36 28.62 -6.42
CA SER A 284 -8.13 29.70 -7.38
C SER A 284 -7.08 30.66 -6.82
N ILE A 285 -6.10 31.04 -7.63
CA ILE A 285 -4.94 31.85 -7.24
C ILE A 285 -4.87 33.13 -8.08
N SER A 286 -4.69 32.99 -9.38
CA SER A 286 -4.65 34.07 -10.34
C SER A 286 -5.09 33.54 -11.71
N LEU A 287 -5.57 34.41 -12.60
CA LEU A 287 -6.09 33.96 -13.89
C LEU A 287 -5.09 33.08 -14.67
N ALA A 288 -3.80 33.42 -14.70
CA ALA A 288 -2.79 32.65 -15.43
C ALA A 288 -2.59 31.24 -14.85
N VAL A 289 -2.53 31.12 -13.53
CA VAL A 289 -2.41 29.82 -12.82
C VAL A 289 -3.71 29.03 -12.93
N ASP A 290 -4.84 29.68 -12.78
CA ASP A 290 -6.15 29.05 -12.82
C ASP A 290 -6.47 28.47 -14.19
N VAL A 291 -6.09 29.17 -15.26
CA VAL A 291 -6.22 28.67 -16.64
C VAL A 291 -5.39 27.41 -16.86
N THR A 292 -4.13 27.37 -16.40
CA THR A 292 -3.31 26.16 -16.54
C THR A 292 -3.85 24.98 -15.75
N ASN A 293 -4.32 25.22 -14.53
CA ASN A 293 -4.96 24.21 -13.69
C ASN A 293 -6.29 23.72 -14.29
N TYR A 294 -7.11 24.65 -14.80
CA TYR A 294 -8.38 24.33 -15.44
C TYR A 294 -8.18 23.42 -16.66
N VAL A 295 -7.28 23.79 -17.57
CA VAL A 295 -6.98 22.99 -18.77
C VAL A 295 -6.40 21.62 -18.40
N MET A 296 -5.56 21.55 -17.38
CA MET A 296 -5.07 20.26 -16.86
C MET A 296 -6.23 19.36 -16.39
N LEU A 297 -7.20 19.90 -15.66
CA LEU A 297 -8.37 19.13 -15.19
C LEU A 297 -9.35 18.84 -16.35
N GLU A 298 -9.52 19.76 -17.29
CA GLU A 298 -10.40 19.62 -18.44
C GLU A 298 -9.89 18.53 -19.39
N LEU A 299 -8.63 18.62 -19.83
CA LEU A 299 -8.06 17.81 -20.91
C LEU A 299 -7.14 16.68 -20.43
N GLY A 300 -6.54 16.81 -19.25
CA GLY A 300 -5.57 15.86 -18.74
C GLY A 300 -4.11 16.18 -19.08
N GLN A 301 -3.85 17.34 -19.66
CA GLN A 301 -2.52 17.84 -20.00
C GLN A 301 -2.05 18.84 -18.95
N PRO A 302 -1.05 18.50 -18.10
CA PRO A 302 -0.46 19.49 -17.23
C PRO A 302 0.26 20.57 -18.05
N LEU A 303 0.06 21.82 -17.62
CA LEU A 303 0.67 23.00 -18.21
C LEU A 303 1.47 23.76 -17.14
N HIS A 304 2.48 24.52 -17.59
CA HIS A 304 3.14 25.49 -16.73
C HIS A 304 3.13 26.88 -17.40
N ALA A 305 2.99 27.92 -16.57
CA ALA A 305 3.03 29.31 -17.01
C ALA A 305 4.28 29.98 -16.46
N PHE A 306 5.17 30.42 -17.35
CA PHE A 306 6.33 31.23 -17.01
C PHE A 306 6.04 32.72 -17.22
N ASP A 307 6.63 33.56 -16.40
CA ASP A 307 6.79 34.98 -16.68
C ASP A 307 7.82 35.13 -17.82
N ALA A 308 7.35 35.44 -19.03
CA ALA A 308 8.18 35.46 -20.21
C ALA A 308 9.30 36.50 -20.12
N ASP A 309 9.06 37.61 -19.39
CA ASP A 309 10.03 38.70 -19.22
C ASP A 309 11.19 38.34 -18.28
N LYS A 310 11.01 37.28 -17.47
CA LYS A 310 12.07 36.76 -16.59
C LYS A 310 12.92 35.68 -17.25
N LEU A 311 12.58 35.25 -18.48
CA LEU A 311 13.28 34.17 -19.17
C LEU A 311 14.43 34.69 -20.02
N THR A 312 15.48 33.89 -20.14
CA THR A 312 16.62 34.10 -21.04
C THR A 312 16.66 32.95 -22.06
N LEU A 313 16.26 33.24 -23.30
CA LEU A 313 16.26 32.21 -24.33
C LEU A 313 17.67 31.75 -24.74
N PRO A 314 17.88 30.47 -25.17
CA PRO A 314 16.87 29.46 -25.39
C PRO A 314 16.36 28.83 -24.10
N LEU A 315 15.14 28.27 -24.15
CA LEU A 315 14.72 27.25 -23.17
C LEU A 315 15.40 25.93 -23.53
N VAL A 316 15.91 25.22 -22.54
CA VAL A 316 16.64 23.96 -22.71
C VAL A 316 16.07 22.88 -21.81
N VAL A 317 15.52 21.84 -22.42
CA VAL A 317 15.13 20.62 -21.67
C VAL A 317 16.32 19.68 -21.64
N ARG A 318 16.86 19.39 -20.46
CA ARG A 318 18.06 18.56 -20.26
C ARG A 318 18.04 17.79 -18.95
N ARG A 319 19.01 16.93 -18.75
CA ARG A 319 19.23 16.36 -17.42
C ARG A 319 19.93 17.36 -16.50
N ALA A 320 19.62 17.26 -15.20
CA ALA A 320 20.28 18.07 -14.19
C ALA A 320 21.77 17.71 -14.08
N GLN A 321 22.59 18.68 -13.70
CA GLN A 321 24.00 18.46 -13.39
C GLN A 321 24.17 18.04 -11.93
N ALA A 322 25.22 17.28 -11.64
CA ALA A 322 25.47 16.81 -10.27
C ALA A 322 25.64 18.00 -9.30
N GLY A 323 24.83 18.03 -8.24
CA GLY A 323 24.84 19.09 -7.23
C GLY A 323 24.15 20.38 -7.63
N GLU A 324 23.50 20.44 -8.78
CA GLU A 324 22.66 21.57 -9.20
C GLU A 324 21.47 21.76 -8.24
N LYS A 325 21.05 22.98 -8.02
CA LYS A 325 20.02 23.33 -7.05
C LYS A 325 18.87 24.11 -7.69
N LEU A 326 17.68 23.92 -7.18
CA LEU A 326 16.49 24.66 -7.55
C LEU A 326 15.66 24.96 -6.30
N THR A 327 15.26 26.23 -6.12
CA THR A 327 14.18 26.58 -5.18
C THR A 327 12.86 26.44 -5.92
N THR A 328 12.02 25.50 -5.47
CA THR A 328 10.72 25.19 -6.07
C THR A 328 9.62 26.13 -5.57
N LEU A 329 8.43 26.10 -6.21
CA LEU A 329 7.28 26.96 -5.88
C LEU A 329 6.74 26.81 -4.42
N ASP A 330 7.17 25.80 -3.71
CA ASP A 330 6.89 25.58 -2.27
C ASP A 330 8.00 26.17 -1.36
N ASP A 331 8.86 27.05 -1.88
CA ASP A 331 9.98 27.71 -1.21
C ASP A 331 11.04 26.76 -0.63
N VAL A 332 11.13 25.53 -1.13
CA VAL A 332 12.10 24.53 -0.69
C VAL A 332 13.27 24.48 -1.65
N GLU A 333 14.52 24.67 -1.16
CA GLU A 333 15.73 24.42 -1.94
C GLU A 333 15.97 22.90 -2.07
N ARG A 334 16.07 22.42 -3.31
CA ARG A 334 16.27 21.02 -3.64
C ARG A 334 17.59 20.82 -4.37
N VAL A 335 18.34 19.80 -3.96
CA VAL A 335 19.52 19.33 -4.71
C VAL A 335 19.04 18.32 -5.75
N LEU A 336 19.37 18.59 -7.01
CA LEU A 336 18.91 17.79 -8.13
C LEU A 336 19.84 16.58 -8.37
N ASP A 337 19.26 15.52 -8.89
CA ASP A 337 19.97 14.30 -9.28
C ASP A 337 20.22 14.30 -10.81
N PRO A 338 21.34 13.79 -11.30
CA PRO A 338 21.61 13.70 -12.75
C PRO A 338 20.56 12.95 -13.57
N GLN A 339 19.69 12.18 -12.95
CA GLN A 339 18.56 11.54 -13.64
C GLN A 339 17.31 12.44 -13.70
N ASP A 340 17.28 13.56 -12.97
CA ASP A 340 16.14 14.48 -13.04
C ASP A 340 16.16 15.21 -14.39
N LEU A 341 15.01 15.20 -15.05
CA LEU A 341 14.77 16.03 -16.22
C LEU A 341 14.42 17.44 -15.76
N VAL A 342 15.08 18.45 -16.31
CA VAL A 342 14.85 19.83 -15.93
C VAL A 342 14.55 20.68 -17.16
N ILE A 343 13.77 21.74 -16.94
CA ILE A 343 13.64 22.84 -17.89
C ILE A 343 14.55 23.95 -17.37
N ALA A 344 15.45 24.41 -18.23
CA ALA A 344 16.41 25.45 -17.93
C ALA A 344 16.37 26.55 -19.00
N ASP A 345 17.00 27.68 -18.75
CA ASP A 345 17.12 28.74 -19.71
C ASP A 345 18.58 29.24 -19.88
N GLY A 346 18.78 30.08 -20.88
CA GLY A 346 20.11 30.59 -21.28
C GLY A 346 20.92 29.59 -22.11
N GLU A 347 22.03 30.05 -22.67
CA GLU A 347 22.90 29.20 -23.49
C GLU A 347 23.32 27.93 -22.74
N GLY A 348 23.08 26.78 -23.35
CA GLY A 348 23.33 25.47 -22.76
C GLY A 348 22.47 25.13 -21.51
N GLY A 349 21.44 25.94 -21.23
CA GLY A 349 20.56 25.73 -20.08
C GLY A 349 21.26 26.02 -18.75
N SER A 350 21.85 27.19 -18.62
CA SER A 350 22.71 27.56 -17.49
C SER A 350 21.93 27.80 -16.16
N ARG A 351 20.61 28.10 -16.22
CA ARG A 351 19.77 28.33 -15.06
C ARG A 351 18.57 27.38 -15.11
N VAL A 352 18.41 26.59 -14.06
CA VAL A 352 17.25 25.69 -13.92
C VAL A 352 16.00 26.47 -13.52
N LEU A 353 14.90 26.22 -14.23
CA LEU A 353 13.61 26.86 -14.02
C LEU A 353 12.58 25.90 -13.39
N ALA A 354 12.64 24.60 -13.69
CA ALA A 354 11.66 23.62 -13.24
C ALA A 354 12.23 22.20 -13.22
N ILE A 355 11.68 21.35 -12.36
CA ILE A 355 11.77 19.89 -12.51
C ILE A 355 10.64 19.51 -13.46
N ALA A 356 11.00 19.06 -14.67
CA ALA A 356 10.07 18.81 -15.77
C ALA A 356 8.94 17.84 -15.37
N GLY A 357 7.70 18.26 -15.57
CA GLY A 357 6.51 17.48 -15.23
C GLY A 357 6.22 17.31 -13.74
N VAL A 358 7.00 17.93 -12.86
CA VAL A 358 6.85 17.78 -11.39
C VAL A 358 6.50 19.12 -10.75
N MET A 359 7.40 20.10 -10.77
CA MET A 359 7.17 21.40 -10.12
C MET A 359 8.07 22.49 -10.70
N GLY A 360 7.48 23.67 -10.90
CA GLY A 360 8.20 24.88 -11.31
C GLY A 360 9.09 25.45 -10.22
N GLY A 361 10.01 26.33 -10.62
CA GLY A 361 10.87 27.09 -9.71
C GLY A 361 10.36 28.50 -9.46
N ALA A 362 10.66 29.03 -8.29
CA ALA A 362 10.23 30.35 -7.82
C ALA A 362 10.76 31.53 -8.67
N THR A 363 11.88 31.35 -9.41
CA THR A 363 12.52 32.48 -10.12
C THR A 363 11.82 32.91 -11.39
N SER A 364 11.01 32.06 -12.00
CA SER A 364 10.29 32.29 -13.26
C SER A 364 8.78 32.27 -13.10
N GLU A 365 8.29 32.25 -11.86
CA GLU A 365 6.87 32.24 -11.53
C GLU A 365 6.15 33.49 -12.05
N VAL A 366 4.91 33.29 -12.52
CA VAL A 366 3.99 34.40 -12.81
C VAL A 366 3.60 35.13 -11.53
N SER A 367 3.43 36.45 -11.64
CA SER A 367 3.16 37.34 -10.50
C SER A 367 2.13 38.40 -10.87
N GLU A 368 1.75 39.22 -9.90
CA GLU A 368 0.83 40.36 -10.09
C GLU A 368 1.32 41.42 -11.08
N THR A 369 2.57 41.30 -11.58
CA THR A 369 3.16 42.20 -12.58
C THR A 369 3.40 41.53 -13.93
N THR A 370 3.12 40.24 -14.07
CA THR A 370 3.37 39.49 -15.29
C THR A 370 2.35 39.82 -16.38
N THR A 371 2.81 40.43 -17.46
CA THR A 371 1.99 40.77 -18.64
C THR A 371 2.21 39.86 -19.83
N ASN A 372 3.38 39.23 -19.91
CA ASN A 372 3.71 38.27 -20.96
C ASN A 372 3.84 36.87 -20.37
N VAL A 373 2.96 35.97 -20.75
CA VAL A 373 2.89 34.61 -20.21
C VAL A 373 3.37 33.63 -21.26
N LEU A 374 4.42 32.86 -20.94
CA LEU A 374 4.84 31.73 -21.76
C LEU A 374 4.23 30.44 -21.20
N ILE A 375 3.32 29.84 -21.97
CA ILE A 375 2.69 28.57 -21.65
C ILE A 375 3.60 27.44 -22.13
N GLU A 376 3.94 26.52 -21.23
CA GLU A 376 4.56 25.25 -21.52
C GLU A 376 3.51 24.16 -21.57
N ALA A 377 3.53 23.38 -22.66
CA ALA A 377 2.83 22.11 -22.76
C ALA A 377 3.77 21.05 -23.33
N ALA A 378 3.97 19.94 -22.63
CA ALA A 378 4.96 18.97 -23.05
C ALA A 378 4.46 17.53 -22.85
N HIS A 379 5.11 16.60 -23.54
CA HIS A 379 5.01 15.18 -23.25
C HIS A 379 6.31 14.70 -22.61
N PHE A 380 6.22 14.24 -21.36
CA PHE A 380 7.35 13.75 -20.58
C PHE A 380 7.24 12.25 -20.32
N HIS A 381 8.38 11.57 -20.34
CA HIS A 381 8.45 10.12 -20.10
C HIS A 381 7.99 9.75 -18.68
N PRO A 382 6.96 8.89 -18.54
CA PRO A 382 6.30 8.59 -17.26
C PRO A 382 7.26 8.13 -16.15
N VAL A 383 8.21 7.22 -16.48
CA VAL A 383 9.17 6.70 -15.51
C VAL A 383 10.14 7.79 -15.04
N SER A 384 10.52 8.71 -15.92
CA SER A 384 11.40 9.84 -15.59
C SER A 384 10.73 10.74 -14.55
N VAL A 385 9.48 11.13 -14.79
CA VAL A 385 8.69 11.97 -13.88
C VAL A 385 8.44 11.26 -12.55
N ALA A 386 8.01 9.99 -12.58
CA ALA A 386 7.76 9.21 -11.38
C ALA A 386 9.00 9.10 -10.47
N ARG A 387 10.19 8.91 -11.05
CA ARG A 387 11.45 8.84 -10.29
C ARG A 387 11.80 10.17 -9.63
N SER A 388 11.69 11.28 -10.36
CA SER A 388 11.93 12.62 -9.84
C SER A 388 10.93 12.99 -8.75
N ALA A 389 9.64 12.75 -8.96
CA ALA A 389 8.58 13.01 -7.99
C ALA A 389 8.81 12.25 -6.67
N ARG A 390 9.17 10.97 -6.74
CA ARG A 390 9.48 10.17 -5.54
C ARG A 390 10.75 10.64 -4.84
N ARG A 391 11.82 10.92 -5.59
CA ARG A 391 13.10 11.40 -5.05
C ARG A 391 12.93 12.68 -4.25
N HIS A 392 12.19 13.62 -4.79
CA HIS A 392 11.95 14.92 -4.18
C HIS A 392 10.74 14.95 -3.25
N LYS A 393 9.98 13.83 -3.11
CA LYS A 393 8.74 13.71 -2.32
C LYS A 393 7.68 14.73 -2.75
N LEU A 394 7.49 14.88 -4.05
CA LEU A 394 6.58 15.81 -4.69
C LEU A 394 5.47 15.09 -5.48
N PRO A 395 4.46 14.51 -4.83
CA PRO A 395 3.30 13.93 -5.50
C PRO A 395 2.33 15.03 -5.95
N THR A 396 2.71 15.81 -6.97
CA THR A 396 1.90 16.92 -7.49
C THR A 396 0.81 16.41 -8.44
N GLU A 397 -0.19 17.25 -8.73
CA GLU A 397 -1.24 16.94 -9.72
C GLU A 397 -0.65 16.77 -11.13
N SER A 398 0.43 17.49 -11.45
CA SER A 398 1.19 17.33 -12.68
C SER A 398 1.90 15.97 -12.73
N SER A 399 2.69 15.63 -11.70
CA SER A 399 3.44 14.37 -11.67
C SER A 399 2.55 13.14 -11.69
N LYS A 400 1.39 13.17 -11.02
CA LYS A 400 0.39 12.09 -11.04
C LYS A 400 -0.12 11.78 -12.45
N ARG A 401 -0.31 12.80 -13.27
CA ARG A 401 -0.76 12.63 -14.66
C ARG A 401 0.35 12.11 -15.55
N PHE A 402 1.53 12.74 -15.51
CA PHE A 402 2.66 12.29 -16.32
C PHE A 402 3.13 10.87 -15.98
N GLU A 403 3.19 10.49 -14.71
CA GLU A 403 3.63 9.13 -14.32
C GLU A 403 2.69 8.02 -14.81
N ARG A 404 1.43 8.35 -15.14
CA ARG A 404 0.44 7.43 -15.70
C ARG A 404 0.28 7.52 -17.20
N GLY A 405 1.04 8.42 -17.85
CA GLY A 405 0.99 8.66 -19.27
C GLY A 405 -0.04 9.71 -19.66
N VAL A 406 0.43 10.79 -20.25
CA VAL A 406 -0.36 11.85 -20.87
C VAL A 406 -0.49 11.56 -22.35
N ASP A 407 -1.60 11.98 -22.97
CA ASP A 407 -1.82 11.89 -24.41
C ASP A 407 -0.74 12.65 -25.17
N TYR A 408 0.14 11.95 -25.88
CA TYR A 408 1.28 12.55 -26.59
C TYR A 408 0.89 13.51 -27.73
N GLN A 409 -0.37 13.51 -28.16
CA GLN A 409 -0.88 14.43 -29.17
C GLN A 409 -1.52 15.69 -28.59
N LEU A 410 -1.70 15.75 -27.28
CA LEU A 410 -2.56 16.77 -26.65
C LEU A 410 -1.85 18.11 -26.39
N ALA A 411 -0.52 18.13 -26.29
CA ALA A 411 0.23 19.32 -25.90
C ALA A 411 -0.13 20.60 -26.70
N PRO A 412 -0.16 20.61 -28.06
CA PRO A 412 -0.51 21.80 -28.83
C PRO A 412 -1.98 22.23 -28.61
N VAL A 413 -2.90 21.27 -28.43
CA VAL A 413 -4.32 21.53 -28.19
C VAL A 413 -4.53 22.21 -26.85
N ALA A 414 -3.88 21.70 -25.80
CA ALA A 414 -3.97 22.26 -24.46
C ALA A 414 -3.30 23.66 -24.38
N ALA A 415 -2.16 23.85 -25.05
CA ALA A 415 -1.51 25.16 -25.14
C ALA A 415 -2.42 26.19 -25.85
N GLN A 416 -3.11 25.80 -26.93
CA GLN A 416 -4.07 26.65 -27.61
C GLN A 416 -5.27 26.97 -26.70
N ARG A 417 -5.84 25.97 -26.04
CA ARG A 417 -6.95 26.16 -25.10
C ARG A 417 -6.62 27.14 -23.98
N ALA A 418 -5.44 27.03 -23.39
CA ALA A 418 -4.97 27.96 -22.37
C ALA A 418 -4.76 29.37 -22.92
N ALA A 419 -4.20 29.51 -24.09
CA ALA A 419 -4.04 30.80 -24.77
C ALA A 419 -5.39 31.45 -25.06
N ASP A 420 -6.38 30.71 -25.59
CA ASP A 420 -7.72 31.22 -25.87
C ASP A 420 -8.39 31.74 -24.59
N LEU A 421 -8.24 31.06 -23.47
CA LEU A 421 -8.78 31.50 -22.18
C LEU A 421 -8.08 32.76 -21.66
N LEU A 422 -6.73 32.85 -21.79
CA LEU A 422 -5.99 34.04 -21.38
C LEU A 422 -6.31 35.25 -22.26
N VAL A 423 -6.45 35.05 -23.54
CA VAL A 423 -6.87 36.13 -24.48
C VAL A 423 -8.27 36.60 -24.13
N ARG A 424 -9.20 35.67 -23.93
CA ARG A 424 -10.63 36.00 -23.68
C ARG A 424 -10.84 36.70 -22.34
N TYR A 425 -10.19 36.25 -21.28
CA TYR A 425 -10.48 36.73 -19.93
C TYR A 425 -9.39 37.65 -19.38
N GLY A 426 -8.16 37.52 -19.88
CA GLY A 426 -7.05 38.38 -19.50
C GLY A 426 -6.80 39.56 -20.41
N GLY A 427 -7.51 39.64 -21.56
CA GLY A 427 -7.34 40.72 -22.54
C GLY A 427 -6.03 40.67 -23.32
N GLY A 428 -5.27 39.54 -23.23
CA GLY A 428 -4.04 39.34 -23.96
C GLY A 428 -4.20 39.14 -25.44
N SER A 429 -3.10 39.07 -26.19
CA SER A 429 -3.03 38.74 -27.61
C SER A 429 -2.16 37.50 -27.84
N TYR A 430 -2.48 36.79 -28.93
CA TYR A 430 -1.73 35.62 -29.33
C TYR A 430 -0.32 36.03 -29.79
N GLY A 431 0.69 35.54 -29.11
CA GLY A 431 2.08 35.62 -29.50
C GLY A 431 2.55 34.40 -30.32
N PRO A 432 3.83 34.34 -30.69
CA PRO A 432 4.38 33.23 -31.46
C PRO A 432 4.43 31.90 -30.72
N ILE A 433 4.55 30.80 -31.48
CA ILE A 433 4.54 29.41 -31.00
C ILE A 433 5.83 28.71 -31.49
N THR A 434 6.44 27.94 -30.60
CA THR A 434 7.43 26.94 -30.97
C THR A 434 6.94 25.57 -30.61
N GLU A 435 7.10 24.62 -31.51
CA GLU A 435 6.81 23.21 -31.23
C GLU A 435 8.00 22.36 -31.65
N ILE A 436 8.40 21.45 -30.76
CA ILE A 436 9.32 20.35 -31.07
C ILE A 436 8.48 19.07 -30.93
N ASP A 437 8.32 18.34 -32.02
CA ASP A 437 7.61 17.05 -32.02
C ASP A 437 8.57 15.96 -32.54
N ARG A 438 8.86 15.01 -31.66
CA ARG A 438 9.65 13.80 -31.91
C ARG A 438 8.88 12.55 -31.50
N THR A 439 7.57 12.69 -31.27
CA THR A 439 6.71 11.59 -30.84
C THR A 439 6.62 10.52 -31.92
N GLN A 440 6.50 9.27 -31.46
CA GLN A 440 6.28 8.14 -32.35
C GLN A 440 5.03 7.40 -31.91
N ALA A 441 4.14 7.15 -32.87
CA ALA A 441 2.98 6.30 -32.58
C ALA A 441 3.44 4.89 -32.19
N PRO A 442 2.83 4.28 -31.17
CA PRO A 442 3.10 2.89 -30.82
C PRO A 442 2.87 1.94 -32.01
N ALA A 443 3.64 0.87 -32.08
CA ALA A 443 3.42 -0.17 -33.08
C ALA A 443 2.03 -0.81 -32.92
N PRO A 444 1.38 -1.15 -34.04
CA PRO A 444 0.11 -1.87 -33.98
C PRO A 444 0.25 -3.20 -33.22
N ILE A 445 -0.76 -3.55 -32.47
CA ILE A 445 -0.86 -4.80 -31.71
C ILE A 445 -1.48 -5.86 -32.62
N GLU A 446 -0.82 -7.00 -32.80
CA GLU A 446 -1.42 -8.16 -33.43
C GLU A 446 -2.36 -8.84 -32.44
N PHE A 447 -3.66 -8.86 -32.74
CA PHE A 447 -4.70 -9.36 -31.85
C PHE A 447 -5.45 -10.53 -32.49
N ALA A 448 -5.43 -11.69 -31.83
CA ALA A 448 -6.22 -12.83 -32.21
C ALA A 448 -7.68 -12.63 -31.77
N LEU A 449 -8.62 -12.71 -32.70
CA LEU A 449 -10.03 -12.42 -32.44
C LEU A 449 -10.67 -13.37 -31.41
N ASP A 450 -10.14 -14.59 -31.27
CA ASP A 450 -10.60 -15.56 -30.27
C ASP A 450 -9.98 -15.39 -28.88
N ALA A 451 -9.02 -14.46 -28.74
CA ALA A 451 -8.27 -14.30 -27.48
C ALA A 451 -9.17 -13.93 -26.30
N ALA A 452 -10.13 -13.01 -26.51
CA ALA A 452 -11.09 -12.63 -25.49
C ALA A 452 -11.95 -13.83 -25.06
N SER A 453 -12.52 -14.56 -26.02
CA SER A 453 -13.34 -15.74 -25.72
C SER A 453 -12.57 -16.84 -25.01
N ARG A 454 -11.32 -17.12 -25.39
CA ARG A 454 -10.49 -18.12 -24.75
C ARG A 454 -10.15 -17.77 -23.29
N LEU A 455 -9.93 -16.49 -23.02
CA LEU A 455 -9.52 -16.05 -21.68
C LEU A 455 -10.71 -15.91 -20.73
N THR A 456 -11.81 -15.31 -21.20
CA THR A 456 -12.97 -15.01 -20.36
C THR A 456 -13.97 -16.15 -20.27
N GLY A 457 -14.03 -17.01 -21.30
CA GLY A 457 -15.07 -18.04 -21.45
C GLY A 457 -16.40 -17.52 -22.00
N VAL A 458 -16.49 -16.24 -22.34
CA VAL A 458 -17.63 -15.65 -23.05
C VAL A 458 -17.41 -15.83 -24.54
N ASP A 459 -18.47 -16.13 -25.29
CA ASP A 459 -18.41 -16.21 -26.75
C ASP A 459 -18.58 -14.80 -27.36
N TYR A 460 -17.48 -14.25 -27.88
CA TYR A 460 -17.46 -12.94 -28.52
C TYR A 460 -17.41 -13.09 -30.05
N PRO A 461 -18.49 -12.76 -30.76
CA PRO A 461 -18.45 -12.69 -32.21
C PRO A 461 -17.45 -11.65 -32.72
N ARG A 462 -16.84 -11.90 -33.89
CA ARG A 462 -15.89 -10.97 -34.53
C ARG A 462 -16.37 -9.53 -34.56
N GLU A 463 -17.62 -9.31 -34.97
CA GLU A 463 -18.20 -7.97 -35.10
C GLU A 463 -18.25 -7.24 -33.76
N GLN A 464 -18.56 -7.96 -32.68
CA GLN A 464 -18.59 -7.40 -31.32
C GLN A 464 -17.17 -7.05 -30.86
N VAL A 465 -16.19 -7.93 -31.04
CA VAL A 465 -14.78 -7.66 -30.70
C VAL A 465 -14.27 -6.41 -31.42
N VAL A 466 -14.46 -6.34 -32.74
CA VAL A 466 -14.03 -5.18 -33.54
C VAL A 466 -14.80 -3.92 -33.16
N GLY A 467 -16.09 -4.06 -32.86
CA GLY A 467 -16.94 -2.94 -32.42
C GLY A 467 -16.47 -2.32 -31.12
N LEU A 468 -16.25 -3.14 -30.08
CA LEU A 468 -15.76 -2.70 -28.77
C LEU A 468 -14.36 -2.06 -28.82
N LEU A 469 -13.46 -2.64 -29.63
CA LEU A 469 -12.13 -2.04 -29.83
C LEU A 469 -12.19 -0.68 -30.52
N ARG A 470 -13.11 -0.48 -31.47
CA ARG A 470 -13.33 0.82 -32.12
C ARG A 470 -14.01 1.81 -31.20
N GLU A 471 -14.88 1.35 -30.31
CA GLU A 471 -15.57 2.19 -29.32
C GLU A 471 -14.60 2.88 -28.38
N ILE A 472 -13.55 2.19 -27.91
CA ILE A 472 -12.48 2.80 -27.10
C ILE A 472 -11.50 3.68 -27.91
N GLY A 473 -11.76 3.85 -29.21
CA GLY A 473 -10.98 4.71 -30.11
C GLY A 473 -9.81 4.03 -30.82
N CYS A 474 -9.68 2.71 -30.74
CA CYS A 474 -8.68 1.97 -31.50
C CYS A 474 -8.99 1.96 -33.00
N GLN A 475 -7.93 2.09 -33.81
CA GLN A 475 -8.02 1.82 -35.23
C GLN A 475 -7.80 0.31 -35.46
N VAL A 476 -8.80 -0.35 -36.00
CA VAL A 476 -8.74 -1.80 -36.26
C VAL A 476 -8.67 -2.04 -37.78
N ASN A 477 -7.52 -2.56 -38.24
CA ASN A 477 -7.34 -3.03 -39.61
C ASN A 477 -7.70 -4.52 -39.67
N ASP A 478 -8.85 -4.79 -40.28
CA ASP A 478 -9.48 -6.09 -40.38
C ASP A 478 -9.47 -6.56 -41.85
N ASP A 479 -8.61 -7.51 -42.16
CA ASP A 479 -8.46 -8.12 -43.49
C ASP A 479 -9.30 -9.40 -43.70
N GLY A 480 -10.09 -9.78 -42.70
CA GLY A 480 -10.91 -10.99 -42.70
C GLY A 480 -10.20 -12.22 -42.16
N GLY A 481 -8.96 -12.12 -41.69
CA GLY A 481 -8.17 -13.22 -41.10
C GLY A 481 -8.59 -13.57 -39.67
N ALA A 482 -7.88 -14.50 -39.04
CA ALA A 482 -8.09 -14.85 -37.63
C ALA A 482 -7.51 -13.81 -36.65
N THR A 483 -6.62 -12.94 -37.12
CA THR A 483 -5.97 -11.86 -36.38
C THR A 483 -6.31 -10.53 -37.03
N VAL A 484 -6.27 -9.46 -36.25
CA VAL A 484 -6.40 -8.07 -36.70
C VAL A 484 -5.23 -7.25 -36.18
N GLN A 485 -4.90 -6.15 -36.87
CA GLN A 485 -3.93 -5.17 -36.38
C GLN A 485 -4.66 -4.04 -35.69
N VAL A 486 -4.34 -3.82 -34.42
CA VAL A 486 -5.01 -2.82 -33.57
C VAL A 486 -4.01 -1.72 -33.19
N SER A 487 -4.30 -0.48 -33.60
CA SER A 487 -3.53 0.70 -33.17
C SER A 487 -4.27 1.41 -32.06
N ALA A 488 -3.63 1.53 -30.91
CA ALA A 488 -4.17 2.21 -29.74
C ALA A 488 -4.29 3.72 -29.99
N PRO A 489 -5.32 4.40 -29.45
CA PRO A 489 -5.40 5.86 -29.51
C PRO A 489 -4.34 6.52 -28.62
N SER A 490 -3.97 7.77 -28.94
CA SER A 490 -2.86 8.48 -28.28
C SER A 490 -3.01 8.67 -26.78
N TRP A 491 -4.25 8.68 -26.27
CA TRP A 491 -4.56 8.80 -24.84
C TRP A 491 -4.53 7.46 -24.06
N ARG A 492 -4.25 6.33 -24.73
CA ARG A 492 -4.19 5.00 -24.14
C ARG A 492 -2.78 4.39 -24.27
N PRO A 493 -1.78 4.99 -23.59
CA PRO A 493 -0.41 4.44 -23.61
C PRO A 493 -0.27 3.10 -22.87
N ASP A 494 -1.28 2.72 -22.11
CA ASP A 494 -1.41 1.44 -21.41
C ASP A 494 -1.67 0.25 -22.34
N LEU A 495 -2.31 0.48 -23.49
CA LEU A 495 -2.62 -0.58 -24.46
C LEU A 495 -1.35 -0.97 -25.23
N THR A 496 -0.64 -1.97 -24.74
CA THR A 496 0.66 -2.40 -25.28
C THR A 496 0.68 -3.82 -25.81
N GLY A 497 -0.35 -4.60 -25.51
CA GLY A 497 -0.42 -6.01 -25.91
C GLY A 497 -1.85 -6.55 -25.96
N SER A 498 -1.94 -7.86 -26.25
CA SER A 498 -3.22 -8.56 -26.41
C SER A 498 -4.03 -8.65 -25.10
N ALA A 499 -3.37 -8.72 -23.94
CA ALA A 499 -4.05 -8.90 -22.66
C ALA A 499 -4.88 -7.65 -22.29
N GLU A 500 -4.33 -6.46 -22.54
CA GLU A 500 -5.02 -5.19 -22.28
C GLU A 500 -6.23 -5.02 -23.21
N LEU A 501 -6.14 -5.50 -24.45
CA LEU A 501 -7.27 -5.46 -25.37
C LEU A 501 -8.38 -6.45 -24.96
N VAL A 502 -8.02 -7.62 -24.42
CA VAL A 502 -9.00 -8.57 -23.85
C VAL A 502 -9.70 -7.96 -22.64
N GLU A 503 -8.97 -7.25 -21.79
CA GLU A 503 -9.54 -6.57 -20.62
C GLU A 503 -10.56 -5.52 -21.04
N GLU A 504 -10.24 -4.70 -22.03
CA GLU A 504 -11.16 -3.68 -22.55
C GLU A 504 -12.45 -4.28 -23.13
N ILE A 505 -12.35 -5.37 -23.88
CA ILE A 505 -13.51 -6.08 -24.40
C ILE A 505 -14.40 -6.60 -23.27
N ALA A 506 -13.78 -7.27 -22.28
CA ALA A 506 -14.52 -7.84 -21.15
C ALA A 506 -15.15 -6.75 -20.25
N ARG A 507 -14.46 -5.64 -20.07
CA ARG A 507 -14.91 -4.50 -19.26
C ARG A 507 -16.15 -3.83 -19.86
N LEU A 508 -16.11 -3.53 -21.17
CA LEU A 508 -17.23 -2.86 -21.84
C LEU A 508 -18.43 -3.78 -22.06
N ASP A 509 -18.20 -5.09 -22.27
CA ASP A 509 -19.29 -6.08 -22.33
C ASP A 509 -19.94 -6.29 -20.95
N GLY A 510 -19.16 -6.11 -19.88
CA GLY A 510 -19.54 -6.28 -18.48
C GLY A 510 -18.99 -7.56 -17.86
N TYR A 511 -18.27 -7.43 -16.76
CA TYR A 511 -17.66 -8.56 -16.06
C TYR A 511 -18.68 -9.57 -15.53
N ASP A 512 -19.93 -9.17 -15.30
CA ASP A 512 -21.01 -10.05 -14.88
C ASP A 512 -21.36 -11.12 -15.93
N ASN A 513 -20.99 -10.89 -17.20
CA ASN A 513 -21.18 -11.86 -18.28
C ASN A 513 -20.13 -13.00 -18.25
N ILE A 514 -19.05 -12.83 -17.48
CA ILE A 514 -18.00 -13.85 -17.38
C ILE A 514 -18.51 -15.06 -16.58
N PRO A 515 -18.54 -16.28 -17.15
CA PRO A 515 -19.08 -17.43 -16.46
C PRO A 515 -18.19 -17.85 -15.30
N VAL A 516 -18.82 -18.07 -14.14
CA VAL A 516 -18.12 -18.60 -12.97
C VAL A 516 -17.83 -20.08 -13.17
N GLN A 517 -16.55 -20.43 -13.39
CA GLN A 517 -16.09 -21.82 -13.47
C GLN A 517 -15.27 -22.16 -12.23
N LEU A 518 -15.75 -23.11 -11.44
CA LEU A 518 -14.94 -23.64 -10.35
C LEU A 518 -13.79 -24.45 -10.92
N PRO A 519 -12.54 -24.16 -10.55
CA PRO A 519 -11.40 -24.94 -11.01
C PRO A 519 -11.53 -26.38 -10.51
N VAL A 520 -11.47 -27.35 -11.43
CA VAL A 520 -11.36 -28.76 -11.06
C VAL A 520 -9.93 -29.00 -10.60
N ALA A 521 -9.77 -29.33 -9.33
CA ALA A 521 -8.46 -29.71 -8.82
C ALA A 521 -7.94 -30.94 -9.60
N PRO A 522 -6.80 -30.86 -10.30
CA PRO A 522 -6.26 -32.02 -10.94
C PRO A 522 -6.03 -33.10 -9.88
N ALA A 523 -6.27 -34.38 -10.24
CA ALA A 523 -5.92 -35.49 -9.41
C ALA A 523 -4.40 -35.48 -9.18
N GLY A 524 -4.02 -34.85 -8.07
CA GLY A 524 -2.62 -34.59 -7.77
C GLY A 524 -2.05 -35.54 -6.75
N THR A 525 -0.76 -35.44 -6.53
CA THR A 525 -0.02 -36.20 -5.51
C THR A 525 -0.31 -35.76 -4.08
N GLY A 526 -1.19 -34.75 -3.89
CA GLY A 526 -1.47 -34.13 -2.59
C GLY A 526 -0.28 -33.31 -2.05
N LEU A 527 -0.14 -33.28 -0.74
CA LEU A 527 0.97 -32.55 -0.10
C LEU A 527 2.32 -33.24 -0.38
N THR A 528 3.36 -32.45 -0.57
CA THR A 528 4.75 -32.94 -0.59
C THR A 528 5.12 -33.56 0.76
N PHE A 529 6.22 -34.32 0.82
CA PHE A 529 6.74 -34.85 2.07
C PHE A 529 6.97 -33.74 3.10
N ALA A 530 7.62 -32.66 2.71
CA ALA A 530 7.91 -31.54 3.60
C ALA A 530 6.63 -30.87 4.14
N GLN A 531 5.62 -30.68 3.29
CA GLN A 531 4.35 -30.10 3.72
C GLN A 531 3.60 -31.01 4.71
N ARG A 532 3.60 -32.34 4.46
CA ARG A 532 3.01 -33.31 5.40
C ARG A 532 3.77 -33.34 6.73
N ALA A 533 5.09 -33.45 6.68
CA ALA A 533 5.93 -33.45 7.88
C ALA A 533 5.73 -32.20 8.74
N ARG A 534 5.72 -31.02 8.11
CA ARG A 534 5.42 -29.76 8.80
C ARG A 534 4.04 -29.78 9.47
N ARG A 535 3.00 -30.21 8.75
CA ARG A 535 1.64 -30.29 9.31
C ARG A 535 1.56 -31.28 10.47
N ASP A 536 2.20 -32.43 10.34
CA ASP A 536 2.16 -33.48 11.36
C ASP A 536 2.95 -33.05 12.61
N ILE A 537 4.10 -32.32 12.45
CA ILE A 537 4.82 -31.70 13.56
C ILE A 537 3.94 -30.69 14.32
N VAL A 538 3.34 -29.75 13.59
CA VAL A 538 2.46 -28.72 14.18
C VAL A 538 1.34 -29.37 15.00
N ARG A 539 0.70 -30.43 14.48
CA ARG A 539 -0.34 -31.19 15.18
C ARG A 539 0.19 -31.90 16.42
N THR A 540 1.33 -32.57 16.30
CA THR A 540 1.95 -33.27 17.44
C THR A 540 2.27 -32.29 18.57
N VAL A 541 2.82 -31.12 18.26
CA VAL A 541 3.10 -30.11 19.29
C VAL A 541 1.82 -29.59 19.93
N ALA A 542 0.76 -29.37 19.15
CA ALA A 542 -0.53 -28.96 19.68
C ALA A 542 -1.17 -30.05 20.57
N GLU A 543 -1.03 -31.33 20.20
CA GLU A 543 -1.51 -32.50 20.98
C GLU A 543 -0.80 -32.65 22.34
N GLN A 544 0.43 -32.12 22.46
CA GLN A 544 1.15 -32.00 23.73
C GLN A 544 0.62 -30.88 24.62
N GLY A 545 -0.41 -30.16 24.20
CA GLY A 545 -1.07 -29.10 24.97
C GLY A 545 -0.50 -27.70 24.75
N LEU A 546 0.35 -27.49 23.72
CA LEU A 546 0.86 -26.17 23.39
C LEU A 546 -0.08 -25.43 22.45
N THR A 547 -0.18 -24.12 22.62
CA THR A 547 -0.96 -23.23 21.76
C THR A 547 -0.06 -22.61 20.70
N GLN A 548 -0.46 -22.74 19.42
CA GLN A 548 0.25 -22.08 18.33
C GLN A 548 -0.03 -20.59 18.35
N VAL A 549 1.01 -19.78 18.18
CA VAL A 549 0.92 -18.34 17.99
C VAL A 549 1.60 -17.94 16.70
N LEU A 550 1.23 -16.76 16.20
CA LEU A 550 1.83 -16.15 15.02
C LEU A 550 2.37 -14.78 15.42
N SER A 551 3.64 -14.56 15.15
CA SER A 551 4.30 -13.27 15.39
C SER A 551 4.85 -12.72 14.09
N TYR A 552 4.97 -11.39 14.01
CA TYR A 552 5.74 -10.77 12.94
C TYR A 552 7.23 -11.08 13.10
N PRO A 553 7.98 -11.24 12.01
CA PRO A 553 9.43 -11.49 12.07
C PRO A 553 10.25 -10.24 12.39
N PHE A 554 9.58 -9.12 12.64
CA PHE A 554 10.18 -7.83 12.97
C PHE A 554 10.35 -7.71 14.47
N VAL A 555 11.57 -7.44 14.92
CA VAL A 555 11.94 -7.40 16.33
C VAL A 555 12.79 -6.18 16.65
N GLY A 556 12.77 -5.78 17.93
CA GLY A 556 13.72 -4.85 18.50
C GLY A 556 15.04 -5.51 18.89
N ASP A 557 15.93 -4.75 19.48
CA ASP A 557 17.16 -5.28 20.06
C ASP A 557 16.86 -6.03 21.38
N ILE A 558 16.59 -7.33 21.27
CA ILE A 558 16.32 -8.22 22.40
C ILE A 558 17.60 -8.86 22.97
N TYR A 559 18.73 -8.76 22.29
CA TYR A 559 19.92 -9.57 22.56
C TYR A 559 20.51 -9.32 23.95
N ASP A 560 20.51 -8.09 24.41
CA ASP A 560 20.93 -7.74 25.77
C ASP A 560 19.95 -8.19 26.85
N ARG A 561 18.66 -8.31 26.49
CA ARG A 561 17.64 -8.90 27.38
C ARG A 561 17.86 -10.39 27.58
N LEU A 562 18.37 -11.07 26.56
CA LEU A 562 18.69 -12.49 26.53
C LEU A 562 20.14 -12.79 26.97
N GLU A 563 20.92 -11.79 27.34
CA GLU A 563 22.32 -11.90 27.74
C GLU A 563 23.17 -12.68 26.72
N LEU A 564 22.92 -12.46 25.43
CA LEU A 564 23.73 -13.08 24.39
C LEU A 564 25.16 -12.52 24.41
N PRO A 565 26.20 -13.35 24.29
CA PRO A 565 27.58 -12.89 24.14
C PRO A 565 27.73 -11.88 23.00
N ALA A 566 28.69 -10.97 23.10
CA ALA A 566 28.91 -9.92 22.11
C ALA A 566 29.27 -10.48 20.71
N ASP A 567 29.88 -11.63 20.65
CA ASP A 567 30.30 -12.36 19.44
C ASP A 567 29.27 -13.41 18.97
N ASP A 568 28.10 -13.48 19.60
CA ASP A 568 27.04 -14.40 19.17
C ASP A 568 26.51 -14.01 17.80
N GLU A 569 26.50 -15.01 16.89
CA GLU A 569 26.06 -14.81 15.49
C GLU A 569 24.63 -14.26 15.38
N ARG A 570 23.75 -14.55 16.35
CA ARG A 570 22.38 -14.05 16.39
C ARG A 570 22.29 -12.54 16.54
N ARG A 571 23.36 -11.88 17.00
CA ARG A 571 23.42 -10.39 17.03
C ARG A 571 23.61 -9.76 15.65
N GLN A 572 23.93 -10.56 14.63
CA GLN A 572 24.09 -10.08 13.25
C GLN A 572 22.76 -10.09 12.49
N ALA A 573 21.76 -9.41 13.04
CA ALA A 573 20.45 -9.31 12.42
C ALA A 573 20.44 -8.34 11.23
N VAL A 574 19.62 -8.65 10.25
CA VAL A 574 19.38 -7.77 9.11
C VAL A 574 18.49 -6.60 9.54
N ARG A 575 18.96 -5.36 9.32
CA ARG A 575 18.19 -4.15 9.58
C ARG A 575 17.36 -3.75 8.36
N ILE A 576 16.08 -3.49 8.56
CA ILE A 576 15.16 -3.04 7.53
C ILE A 576 15.39 -1.55 7.28
N ALA A 577 15.47 -1.14 6.01
CA ALA A 577 15.75 0.25 5.63
C ALA A 577 14.57 1.20 5.98
N ASN A 578 13.33 0.69 5.88
CA ASN A 578 12.10 1.44 6.15
C ASN A 578 11.16 0.61 7.04
N PRO A 579 11.50 0.39 8.33
CA PRO A 579 10.70 -0.44 9.21
C PRO A 579 9.31 0.17 9.42
N LEU A 580 8.30 -0.69 9.64
CA LEU A 580 6.93 -0.26 9.97
C LEU A 580 6.86 0.43 11.34
N ALA A 581 7.73 0.03 12.27
CA ALA A 581 7.85 0.61 13.61
C ALA A 581 9.33 0.77 13.97
N ASP A 582 9.69 1.91 14.51
CA ASP A 582 11.09 2.25 14.84
C ASP A 582 11.68 1.37 15.95
N ASP A 583 10.85 0.81 16.81
CA ASP A 583 11.24 -0.10 17.90
C ASP A 583 11.40 -1.56 17.46
N ALA A 584 11.01 -1.90 16.22
CA ALA A 584 11.15 -3.25 15.65
C ALA A 584 11.84 -3.25 14.26
N PRO A 585 13.06 -2.70 14.13
CA PRO A 585 13.71 -2.51 12.83
C PRO A 585 14.50 -3.71 12.32
N LEU A 586 14.56 -4.82 13.06
CA LEU A 586 15.39 -5.97 12.74
C LEU A 586 14.55 -7.17 12.32
N LEU A 587 15.09 -7.99 11.41
CA LEU A 587 14.55 -9.32 11.15
C LEU A 587 15.08 -10.29 12.22
N ARG A 588 14.17 -11.06 12.85
CA ARG A 588 14.52 -12.01 13.91
C ARG A 588 15.53 -13.05 13.43
N THR A 589 16.48 -13.36 14.27
CA THR A 589 17.51 -14.40 14.09
C THR A 589 17.19 -15.69 14.86
N SER A 590 16.19 -15.63 15.74
CA SER A 590 15.62 -16.74 16.50
C SER A 590 14.11 -16.57 16.59
N VAL A 591 13.34 -17.64 16.54
CA VAL A 591 11.88 -17.58 16.77
C VAL A 591 11.59 -17.14 18.21
N LEU A 592 12.52 -17.42 19.14
CA LEU A 592 12.40 -16.99 20.53
C LEU A 592 12.40 -15.48 20.70
N ASP A 593 13.00 -14.72 19.76
CA ASP A 593 13.06 -13.25 19.82
C ASP A 593 11.67 -12.61 19.87
N SER A 594 10.71 -13.15 19.10
CA SER A 594 9.32 -12.69 19.09
C SER A 594 8.41 -13.47 20.04
N LEU A 595 8.67 -14.78 20.21
CA LEU A 595 7.82 -15.66 21.02
C LEU A 595 7.90 -15.32 22.51
N ILE A 596 9.05 -14.87 22.99
CA ILE A 596 9.25 -14.38 24.36
C ILE A 596 8.35 -13.17 24.63
N ASP A 597 8.24 -12.23 23.70
CA ASP A 597 7.39 -11.05 23.90
C ASP A 597 5.91 -11.44 23.95
N VAL A 598 5.48 -12.47 23.21
CA VAL A 598 4.12 -13.02 23.32
C VAL A 598 3.90 -13.65 24.70
N ALA A 599 4.86 -14.44 25.20
CA ALA A 599 4.77 -15.06 26.52
C ALA A 599 4.73 -13.99 27.64
N VAL A 600 5.62 -13.01 27.60
CA VAL A 600 5.65 -11.88 28.55
C VAL A 600 4.31 -11.13 28.55
N ARG A 601 3.74 -10.87 27.38
CA ARG A 601 2.44 -10.19 27.25
C ARG A 601 1.32 -10.99 27.92
N ASN A 602 1.28 -12.31 27.74
CA ASN A 602 0.28 -13.17 28.37
C ASN A 602 0.45 -13.19 29.89
N VAL A 603 1.67 -13.37 30.37
CA VAL A 603 1.98 -13.35 31.82
C VAL A 603 1.61 -12.01 32.45
N SER A 604 1.91 -10.89 31.80
CA SER A 604 1.56 -9.55 32.27
C SER A 604 0.03 -9.31 32.35
N ARG A 605 -0.75 -10.09 31.61
CA ARG A 605 -2.22 -10.07 31.64
C ARG A 605 -2.82 -11.06 32.65
N GLY A 606 -1.99 -11.67 33.47
CA GLY A 606 -2.42 -12.59 34.52
C GLY A 606 -2.50 -14.07 34.13
N ILE A 607 -2.03 -14.43 32.90
CA ILE A 607 -1.98 -15.84 32.47
C ILE A 607 -0.61 -16.40 32.90
N GLY A 608 -0.57 -17.06 34.05
CA GLY A 608 0.69 -17.60 34.60
C GLY A 608 1.13 -18.93 33.99
N ASP A 609 0.20 -19.71 33.47
CA ASP A 609 0.46 -21.02 32.85
C ASP A 609 0.49 -20.86 31.33
N VAL A 610 1.68 -20.82 30.76
CA VAL A 610 1.91 -20.52 29.35
C VAL A 610 2.67 -21.65 28.67
N ALA A 611 2.07 -22.25 27.65
CA ALA A 611 2.67 -23.24 26.78
C ALA A 611 2.40 -22.82 25.34
N LEU A 612 3.34 -22.14 24.73
CA LEU A 612 3.23 -21.55 23.40
C LEU A 612 4.26 -22.14 22.46
N TYR A 613 3.90 -22.22 21.17
CA TYR A 613 4.86 -22.51 20.11
C TYR A 613 4.57 -21.68 18.85
N GLU A 614 5.59 -21.49 18.07
CA GLU A 614 5.52 -20.85 16.76
C GLU A 614 6.39 -21.60 15.76
N VAL A 615 5.90 -21.70 14.53
CA VAL A 615 6.69 -22.13 13.37
C VAL A 615 6.85 -20.93 12.44
N GLY A 616 8.07 -20.46 12.28
CA GLY A 616 8.35 -19.26 11.53
C GLY A 616 9.78 -19.17 10.99
N ASN A 617 9.96 -18.30 10.01
CA ASN A 617 11.28 -18.07 9.43
C ASN A 617 12.17 -17.27 10.37
N VAL A 618 13.44 -17.64 10.41
CA VAL A 618 14.54 -16.86 10.97
C VAL A 618 15.46 -16.42 9.82
N THR A 619 16.09 -15.26 9.98
CA THR A 619 16.92 -14.66 8.93
C THR A 619 18.36 -14.58 9.41
N THR A 620 19.30 -15.09 8.63
CA THR A 620 20.75 -14.99 8.91
C THR A 620 21.47 -14.27 7.78
N SER A 621 22.33 -13.32 8.12
CA SER A 621 23.23 -12.62 7.19
C SER A 621 24.64 -13.22 7.15
N ALA A 622 24.92 -14.25 7.96
CA ALA A 622 26.25 -14.84 8.04
C ALA A 622 26.72 -15.36 6.67
N GLY A 623 27.86 -14.86 6.20
CA GLY A 623 28.44 -15.25 4.90
C GLY A 623 27.74 -14.68 3.68
N VAL A 624 26.81 -13.75 3.84
CA VAL A 624 26.13 -13.04 2.74
C VAL A 624 26.93 -11.79 2.38
N VAL A 625 27.27 -11.64 1.10
CA VAL A 625 27.91 -10.44 0.55
C VAL A 625 26.85 -9.66 -0.21
N PRO A 626 26.49 -8.43 0.21
CA PRO A 626 25.52 -7.62 -0.52
C PRO A 626 25.96 -7.37 -1.95
N ALA A 627 25.08 -7.61 -2.90
CA ALA A 627 25.32 -7.28 -4.30
C ALA A 627 25.04 -5.80 -4.57
N PRO A 628 25.76 -5.16 -5.50
CA PRO A 628 25.42 -3.82 -5.93
C PRO A 628 24.05 -3.80 -6.63
N ILE A 629 23.29 -2.73 -6.41
CA ILE A 629 22.02 -2.52 -7.11
C ILE A 629 22.31 -2.16 -8.57
N PRO A 630 21.79 -2.93 -9.55
CA PRO A 630 22.00 -2.63 -10.96
C PRO A 630 21.40 -1.29 -11.36
N GLY A 631 21.98 -0.65 -12.38
CA GLY A 631 21.38 0.53 -12.98
C GLY A 631 20.08 0.23 -13.71
N VAL A 632 19.33 1.28 -14.05
CA VAL A 632 17.99 1.15 -14.69
C VAL A 632 18.03 1.39 -16.21
N ALA A 633 19.20 1.71 -16.77
CA ALA A 633 19.33 2.02 -18.20
C ALA A 633 19.25 0.78 -19.11
N GLN A 634 19.56 -0.39 -18.57
CA GLN A 634 19.55 -1.66 -19.33
C GLN A 634 19.17 -2.82 -18.42
N ARG A 635 18.70 -3.90 -19.01
CA ARG A 635 18.42 -5.15 -18.29
C ARG A 635 19.71 -5.68 -17.65
N PRO A 636 19.68 -6.07 -16.35
CA PRO A 636 20.84 -6.68 -15.69
C PRO A 636 21.29 -7.95 -16.41
N SER A 637 22.60 -8.18 -16.42
CA SER A 637 23.18 -9.42 -16.92
C SER A 637 22.80 -10.61 -16.03
N GLN A 638 22.92 -11.83 -16.55
CA GLN A 638 22.65 -13.04 -15.76
C GLN A 638 23.56 -13.16 -14.53
N ALA A 639 24.82 -12.71 -14.64
CA ALA A 639 25.77 -12.70 -13.52
C ALA A 639 25.35 -11.71 -12.40
N GLU A 640 24.82 -10.52 -12.76
CA GLU A 640 24.28 -9.57 -11.79
C GLU A 640 23.03 -10.11 -11.08
N ILE A 641 22.14 -10.79 -11.83
CA ILE A 641 20.96 -11.44 -11.25
C ILE A 641 21.36 -12.53 -10.26
N GLU A 642 22.34 -13.36 -10.61
CA GLU A 642 22.89 -14.40 -9.73
C GLU A 642 23.57 -13.80 -8.49
N ALA A 643 24.30 -12.69 -8.63
CA ALA A 643 24.91 -11.98 -7.52
C ALA A 643 23.84 -11.38 -6.58
N LEU A 644 22.76 -10.81 -7.13
CA LEU A 644 21.62 -10.32 -6.34
C LEU A 644 20.95 -11.45 -5.56
N ALA A 645 20.71 -12.60 -6.19
CA ALA A 645 20.15 -13.76 -5.53
C ALA A 645 21.05 -14.30 -4.41
N ALA A 646 22.38 -14.36 -4.66
CA ALA A 646 23.37 -14.77 -3.66
C ALA A 646 23.52 -13.74 -2.53
N GLY A 647 23.26 -12.47 -2.78
CA GLY A 647 23.27 -11.37 -1.82
C GLY A 647 22.03 -11.31 -0.91
N THR A 648 21.05 -12.18 -1.14
CA THR A 648 19.83 -12.23 -0.30
C THR A 648 20.11 -13.03 0.99
N PRO A 649 19.77 -12.49 2.18
CA PRO A 649 19.93 -13.22 3.45
C PRO A 649 19.18 -14.55 3.45
N ARG A 650 19.79 -15.56 4.06
CA ARG A 650 19.18 -16.90 4.14
C ARG A 650 18.03 -16.90 5.15
N GLN A 651 16.94 -17.53 4.78
CA GLN A 651 15.80 -17.76 5.65
C GLN A 651 15.56 -19.27 5.83
N ARG A 652 15.50 -19.71 7.09
CA ARG A 652 15.20 -21.09 7.45
C ARG A 652 13.98 -21.15 8.35
N LEU A 653 13.21 -22.20 8.20
CA LEU A 653 12.03 -22.44 9.01
C LEU A 653 12.45 -23.06 10.34
N HIS A 654 12.16 -22.38 11.44
CA HIS A 654 12.39 -22.87 12.80
C HIS A 654 11.07 -23.13 13.52
N LEU A 655 11.11 -24.01 14.51
CA LEU A 655 10.10 -24.16 15.53
C LEU A 655 10.65 -23.65 16.85
N GLY A 656 9.94 -22.71 17.47
CA GLY A 656 10.21 -22.25 18.84
C GLY A 656 9.08 -22.64 19.78
N ALA A 657 9.40 -22.95 21.06
CA ALA A 657 8.39 -23.14 22.10
C ALA A 657 8.83 -22.50 23.42
N ILE A 658 7.87 -22.01 24.19
CA ILE A 658 8.07 -21.50 25.56
C ILE A 658 7.05 -22.17 26.48
N LEU A 659 7.56 -22.73 27.57
CA LEU A 659 6.80 -23.45 28.58
C LEU A 659 7.09 -22.83 29.95
N CYS A 660 6.05 -22.37 30.64
CA CYS A 660 6.19 -21.84 32.00
C CYS A 660 4.88 -22.01 32.79
N GLY A 661 4.99 -22.00 34.11
CA GLY A 661 3.88 -22.26 35.01
C GLY A 661 3.55 -23.75 35.12
N GLN A 662 2.28 -24.08 35.29
CA GLN A 662 1.79 -25.44 35.53
C GLN A 662 1.55 -26.21 34.22
N HIS A 663 1.88 -27.50 34.26
CA HIS A 663 1.58 -28.46 33.22
C HIS A 663 0.27 -29.18 33.53
N GLY A 664 -0.75 -28.97 32.69
CA GLY A 664 -2.06 -29.58 32.83
C GLY A 664 -3.01 -28.80 33.74
N TYR A 665 -4.18 -29.38 33.98
CA TYR A 665 -5.25 -28.75 34.75
C TYR A 665 -5.33 -29.41 36.14
N SER A 666 -5.45 -28.57 37.17
CA SER A 666 -5.69 -29.07 38.52
C SER A 666 -7.06 -29.73 38.61
N GLY A 667 -7.10 -30.97 39.07
CA GLY A 667 -8.34 -31.75 39.27
C GLY A 667 -8.26 -32.67 40.44
N VAL A 668 -9.42 -33.27 40.79
CA VAL A 668 -9.54 -34.17 41.97
C VAL A 668 -8.63 -35.40 41.84
N LEU A 669 -8.38 -35.85 40.64
CA LEU A 669 -7.61 -37.06 40.34
C LEU A 669 -6.21 -36.77 39.75
N GLN A 670 -5.85 -35.52 39.54
CA GLN A 670 -4.63 -35.15 38.87
C GLN A 670 -3.80 -34.15 39.68
N HIS A 671 -2.57 -34.54 40.01
CA HIS A 671 -1.59 -33.64 40.62
C HIS A 671 -0.93 -32.84 39.51
N VAL A 672 -1.04 -31.51 39.54
CA VAL A 672 -0.30 -30.64 38.65
C VAL A 672 1.15 -30.50 39.08
N ARG A 673 2.02 -30.43 38.13
CA ARG A 673 3.44 -30.10 38.33
C ARG A 673 3.82 -28.91 37.43
N ASN A 674 4.90 -28.27 37.71
CA ASN A 674 5.42 -27.24 36.81
C ASN A 674 6.11 -27.86 35.60
N TRP A 675 6.10 -27.13 34.49
CA TRP A 675 6.97 -27.42 33.36
C TRP A 675 8.43 -27.39 33.77
N ASP A 676 9.25 -28.29 33.22
CA ASP A 676 10.67 -28.30 33.45
C ASP A 676 11.48 -28.63 32.18
N TRP A 677 12.81 -28.68 32.32
CA TRP A 677 13.71 -28.97 31.20
C TRP A 677 13.44 -30.34 30.57
N ALA A 678 12.95 -31.32 31.31
CA ALA A 678 12.65 -32.65 30.76
C ALA A 678 11.51 -32.60 29.77
N ASP A 679 10.48 -31.77 30.02
CA ASP A 679 9.36 -31.55 29.09
C ASP A 679 9.85 -30.91 27.80
N ALA A 680 10.72 -29.92 27.90
CA ALA A 680 11.31 -29.28 26.73
C ALA A 680 12.11 -30.26 25.86
N VAL A 681 12.86 -31.18 26.51
CA VAL A 681 13.61 -32.22 25.77
C VAL A 681 12.68 -33.29 25.20
N GLU A 682 11.62 -33.67 25.93
CA GLU A 682 10.67 -34.68 25.49
C GLU A 682 9.87 -34.19 24.28
N LEU A 683 9.44 -32.94 24.24
CA LEU A 683 8.84 -32.32 23.06
C LEU A 683 9.70 -32.50 21.81
N VAL A 684 11.01 -32.30 21.93
CA VAL A 684 11.94 -32.51 20.81
C VAL A 684 12.03 -33.99 20.43
N ARG A 685 11.99 -34.91 21.38
CA ARG A 685 12.00 -36.37 21.14
C ARG A 685 10.73 -36.84 20.45
N ASP A 686 9.58 -36.29 20.81
CA ASP A 686 8.31 -36.61 20.16
C ASP A 686 8.30 -36.18 18.69
N ILE A 687 8.81 -34.95 18.39
CA ILE A 687 8.99 -34.48 17.01
C ILE A 687 9.94 -35.41 16.24
N ALA A 688 11.06 -35.77 16.81
CA ALA A 688 12.02 -36.65 16.16
C ALA A 688 11.45 -38.07 15.95
N SER A 689 10.71 -38.60 16.91
CA SER A 689 10.04 -39.90 16.80
C SER A 689 9.02 -39.90 15.69
N LEU A 690 8.19 -38.86 15.60
CA LEU A 690 7.25 -38.66 14.50
C LEU A 690 7.94 -38.71 13.13
N LEU A 691 9.12 -38.13 13.04
CA LEU A 691 9.93 -38.07 11.82
C LEU A 691 10.82 -39.30 11.58
N GLY A 692 10.79 -40.29 12.47
CA GLY A 692 11.63 -41.49 12.41
C GLY A 692 13.12 -41.22 12.64
N LEU A 693 13.45 -40.12 13.31
CA LEU A 693 14.81 -39.67 13.57
C LEU A 693 15.30 -40.12 14.96
N LYS A 694 16.60 -40.43 15.03
CA LYS A 694 17.29 -40.66 16.33
C LYS A 694 18.08 -39.41 16.69
N LEU A 695 17.99 -38.99 17.94
CA LEU A 695 18.69 -37.84 18.47
C LEU A 695 19.89 -38.20 19.32
N HIS A 696 20.92 -37.38 19.24
CA HIS A 696 21.99 -37.27 20.23
C HIS A 696 21.73 -36.00 21.03
N VAL A 697 21.53 -36.15 22.34
CA VAL A 697 21.26 -35.07 23.27
C VAL A 697 22.44 -34.94 24.22
N ALA A 698 23.09 -33.80 24.22
CA ALA A 698 24.24 -33.50 25.05
C ALA A 698 24.00 -32.27 25.92
N ASN A 699 24.65 -32.19 27.06
CA ASN A 699 24.64 -30.99 27.86
C ASN A 699 25.43 -29.88 27.15
N ALA A 700 24.93 -28.64 27.17
CA ALA A 700 25.56 -27.52 26.51
C ALA A 700 25.47 -26.22 27.34
N GLU A 701 26.35 -25.30 27.04
CA GLU A 701 26.28 -23.92 27.52
C GLU A 701 25.98 -23.00 26.35
N ARG A 702 24.75 -22.50 26.29
CA ARG A 702 24.25 -21.59 25.23
C ARG A 702 23.25 -20.58 25.83
N ALA A 703 23.56 -19.31 25.76
CA ALA A 703 22.55 -18.28 26.11
C ALA A 703 21.35 -18.36 25.16
N PRO A 704 20.12 -18.15 25.62
CA PRO A 704 19.67 -17.73 26.93
C PRO A 704 19.39 -18.87 27.95
N TRP A 705 19.79 -20.12 27.68
CA TRP A 705 19.52 -21.27 28.53
C TRP A 705 20.46 -21.33 29.76
N HIS A 706 20.01 -22.06 30.77
CA HIS A 706 20.75 -22.34 31.96
C HIS A 706 21.89 -23.34 31.66
N PRO A 707 23.16 -23.04 31.98
CA PRO A 707 24.31 -23.86 31.56
C PRO A 707 24.27 -25.32 32.07
N GLY A 708 23.62 -25.59 33.22
CA GLY A 708 23.43 -26.95 33.73
C GLY A 708 22.14 -27.65 33.31
N ARG A 709 21.28 -26.98 32.52
CA ARG A 709 19.95 -27.49 32.10
C ARG A 709 19.63 -27.10 30.67
N CYS A 710 20.65 -27.05 29.83
CA CYS A 710 20.54 -26.82 28.38
C CYS A 710 20.97 -28.10 27.68
N ALA A 711 20.13 -28.57 26.78
CA ALA A 711 20.41 -29.68 25.89
C ALA A 711 20.70 -29.16 24.48
N GLU A 712 21.86 -29.52 23.96
CA GLU A 712 22.18 -29.42 22.54
C GLU A 712 21.60 -30.64 21.82
N ILE A 713 20.92 -30.43 20.72
CA ILE A 713 20.23 -31.46 19.96
C ILE A 713 20.91 -31.65 18.60
N ARG A 714 21.30 -32.88 18.33
CA ARG A 714 21.86 -33.30 17.02
C ARG A 714 21.17 -34.53 16.51
N ILE A 715 21.13 -34.70 15.19
CA ILE A 715 20.58 -35.90 14.56
C ILE A 715 21.66 -36.99 14.49
N VAL A 716 21.28 -38.21 14.80
CA VAL A 716 22.13 -39.39 14.59
C VAL A 716 21.97 -39.84 13.14
N VAL A 717 23.02 -39.66 12.35
CA VAL A 717 23.03 -40.08 10.94
C VAL A 717 23.36 -41.56 10.86
N PRO A 718 22.49 -42.40 10.26
CA PRO A 718 22.76 -43.79 10.04
C PRO A 718 24.03 -44.01 9.17
N THR A 719 24.90 -44.86 9.61
CA THR A 719 26.08 -45.29 8.80
C THR A 719 25.95 -46.75 8.40
N LYS A 720 26.82 -47.22 7.50
CA LYS A 720 26.89 -48.65 7.13
C LYS A 720 27.20 -49.54 8.33
N ASN A 721 27.83 -49.00 9.34
CA ASN A 721 28.09 -49.68 10.62
C ASN A 721 27.14 -49.16 11.71
N PRO A 722 26.07 -49.84 12.07
CA PRO A 722 25.10 -49.40 13.05
C PRO A 722 25.68 -49.21 14.46
N THR A 723 26.85 -49.78 14.73
CA THR A 723 27.55 -49.61 16.04
C THR A 723 28.42 -48.36 16.09
N ARG A 724 28.57 -47.63 14.99
CA ARG A 724 29.32 -46.36 14.89
C ARG A 724 28.47 -45.32 14.12
N PRO A 725 27.40 -44.83 14.73
CA PRO A 725 26.61 -43.77 14.12
C PRO A 725 27.44 -42.50 14.02
N GLN A 726 27.20 -41.72 12.99
CA GLN A 726 27.76 -40.37 12.86
C GLN A 726 26.83 -39.41 13.56
N ILE A 727 27.35 -38.53 14.39
CA ILE A 727 26.61 -37.43 14.96
C ILE A 727 26.66 -36.28 13.96
N GLY A 728 25.50 -35.79 13.56
CA GLY A 728 25.35 -34.68 12.63
C GLY A 728 25.53 -33.31 13.27
N GLU A 729 25.17 -32.29 12.53
CA GLU A 729 25.22 -30.90 12.99
C GLU A 729 24.16 -30.63 14.07
N VAL A 730 24.33 -29.50 14.78
CA VAL A 730 23.36 -29.02 15.77
C VAL A 730 22.12 -28.55 15.04
N ILE A 731 20.99 -29.05 15.48
CA ILE A 731 19.68 -28.67 14.92
C ILE A 731 18.85 -27.79 15.88
N GLY A 732 19.32 -27.61 17.10
CA GLY A 732 18.64 -26.76 18.06
C GLY A 732 19.03 -26.99 19.50
N TYR A 733 18.29 -26.32 20.37
CA TYR A 733 18.52 -26.35 21.82
C TYR A 733 17.17 -26.44 22.55
N ALA A 734 17.20 -27.11 23.74
CA ALA A 734 16.04 -27.23 24.61
C ALA A 734 16.44 -27.21 26.06
N GLY A 735 15.66 -26.61 26.95
CA GLY A 735 15.95 -26.61 28.40
C GLY A 735 15.38 -25.40 29.12
N GLU A 736 15.80 -25.23 30.38
CA GLU A 736 15.38 -24.06 31.18
C GLU A 736 16.15 -22.82 30.79
N LEU A 737 15.45 -21.68 30.74
CA LEU A 737 16.06 -20.36 30.57
C LEU A 737 16.87 -20.02 31.84
N HIS A 738 17.91 -19.20 31.66
CA HIS A 738 18.74 -18.76 32.80
C HIS A 738 17.90 -17.96 33.82
N PRO A 739 17.96 -18.21 35.11
CA PRO A 739 17.14 -17.56 36.14
C PRO A 739 17.19 -16.02 36.11
N ARG A 740 18.36 -15.45 35.81
CA ARG A 740 18.55 -13.99 35.67
C ARG A 740 17.70 -13.46 34.51
N ILE A 741 17.69 -14.18 33.39
CA ILE A 741 16.94 -13.83 32.20
C ILE A 741 15.44 -13.95 32.48
N VAL A 742 15.00 -15.06 33.09
CA VAL A 742 13.60 -15.26 33.50
C VAL A 742 13.11 -14.10 34.37
N LYS A 743 13.90 -13.70 35.38
CA LYS A 743 13.58 -12.55 36.24
C LYS A 743 13.53 -11.23 35.47
N LYS A 744 14.51 -11.00 34.58
CA LYS A 744 14.59 -9.77 33.75
C LYS A 744 13.42 -9.64 32.78
N LEU A 745 12.92 -10.77 32.26
CA LEU A 745 11.78 -10.83 31.37
C LEU A 745 10.42 -10.80 32.09
N GLY A 746 10.41 -11.03 33.41
CA GLY A 746 9.16 -11.13 34.20
C GLY A 746 8.37 -12.42 33.92
N LEU A 747 9.04 -13.48 33.50
CA LEU A 747 8.42 -14.79 33.28
C LEU A 747 8.34 -15.57 34.61
N PRO A 748 7.43 -16.55 34.73
CA PRO A 748 7.39 -17.49 35.85
C PRO A 748 8.73 -18.24 36.03
N GLU A 749 9.05 -18.59 37.27
CA GLU A 749 10.27 -19.32 37.57
C GLU A 749 10.36 -20.63 36.78
N ARG A 750 11.58 -21.01 36.39
CA ARG A 750 11.90 -22.23 35.64
C ARG A 750 11.24 -22.27 34.22
N ALA A 751 10.96 -21.10 33.62
CA ALA A 751 10.52 -21.06 32.24
C ALA A 751 11.50 -21.83 31.33
N CYS A 752 10.97 -22.68 30.47
CA CYS A 752 11.72 -23.49 29.50
C CYS A 752 11.51 -22.96 28.07
N ALA A 753 12.52 -23.16 27.25
CA ALA A 753 12.46 -22.82 25.83
C ALA A 753 13.03 -23.94 24.96
N VAL A 754 12.46 -24.05 23.77
CA VAL A 754 12.91 -24.93 22.69
C VAL A 754 13.09 -24.09 21.43
N GLU A 755 14.16 -24.33 20.69
CA GLU A 755 14.29 -23.85 19.32
C GLU A 755 14.94 -24.92 18.45
N LEU A 756 14.30 -25.23 17.31
CA LEU A 756 14.73 -26.27 16.37
C LEU A 756 14.74 -25.74 14.95
N ASP A 757 15.79 -26.04 14.18
CA ASP A 757 15.83 -25.91 12.74
C ASP A 757 14.93 -26.99 12.10
N LEU A 758 13.73 -26.58 11.70
CA LEU A 758 12.72 -27.49 11.18
C LEU A 758 13.04 -27.97 9.76
N ASP A 759 13.66 -27.12 8.95
CA ASP A 759 14.11 -27.50 7.61
C ASP A 759 15.17 -28.61 7.69
N ALA A 760 16.14 -28.51 8.61
CA ALA A 760 17.15 -29.55 8.81
C ALA A 760 16.52 -30.88 9.26
N LEU A 761 15.55 -30.84 10.17
CA LEU A 761 14.81 -32.01 10.60
C LEU A 761 14.08 -32.70 9.45
N ILE A 762 13.33 -31.93 8.66
CA ILE A 762 12.55 -32.45 7.53
C ILE A 762 13.48 -33.01 6.43
N GLU A 763 14.56 -32.30 6.12
CA GLU A 763 15.56 -32.77 5.15
C GLU A 763 16.18 -34.09 5.59
N CYS A 764 16.56 -34.22 6.86
CA CYS A 764 17.12 -35.46 7.38
C CYS A 764 16.09 -36.60 7.37
N SER A 765 14.86 -36.33 7.72
CA SER A 765 13.77 -37.31 7.67
C SER A 765 13.50 -37.82 6.24
N SER A 766 13.50 -36.90 5.26
CA SER A 766 13.26 -37.27 3.86
C SER A 766 14.32 -38.25 3.28
N LYS A 767 15.49 -38.28 3.89
CA LYS A 767 16.62 -39.14 3.50
C LYS A 767 16.65 -40.48 4.26
N GLN A 768 15.74 -40.67 5.25
CA GLN A 768 15.69 -41.92 6.00
C GLN A 768 15.20 -43.07 5.12
N PRO A 769 15.77 -44.29 5.26
CA PRO A 769 15.25 -45.43 4.57
C PRO A 769 13.85 -45.79 5.06
N VAL A 770 13.05 -46.35 4.20
CA VAL A 770 11.73 -46.88 4.56
C VAL A 770 11.85 -47.86 5.72
N VAL A 771 11.11 -47.61 6.79
CA VAL A 771 11.07 -48.48 7.95
C VAL A 771 10.47 -49.81 7.55
N LYS A 772 11.27 -50.87 7.73
CA LYS A 772 10.83 -52.24 7.51
C LYS A 772 10.41 -52.83 8.84
N ALA A 773 9.23 -53.44 8.88
CA ALA A 773 8.78 -54.16 10.06
C ALA A 773 9.77 -55.27 10.40
N GLN A 774 10.14 -55.35 11.68
CA GLN A 774 10.92 -56.45 12.18
C GLN A 774 10.02 -57.61 12.53
N PRO A 775 10.43 -58.87 12.26
CA PRO A 775 9.65 -60.01 12.70
C PRO A 775 9.48 -60.02 14.20
N VAL A 776 8.27 -60.23 14.65
CA VAL A 776 7.95 -60.37 16.10
C VAL A 776 8.43 -61.79 16.52
N SER A 777 9.36 -61.85 17.45
CA SER A 777 9.81 -63.14 17.96
C SER A 777 8.76 -63.72 18.90
N THR A 778 8.49 -64.99 18.73
CA THR A 778 7.59 -65.78 19.60
C THR A 778 8.28 -66.36 20.84
N TYR A 779 9.60 -66.21 20.91
CA TYR A 779 10.37 -66.74 22.00
C TYR A 779 10.36 -65.81 23.26
N PRO A 780 10.42 -66.37 24.49
CA PRO A 780 10.43 -65.55 25.70
C PRO A 780 11.67 -64.71 25.84
N ALA A 781 11.56 -63.52 26.39
CA ALA A 781 12.71 -62.68 26.71
C ALA A 781 13.30 -62.95 28.08
N ALA A 782 14.61 -62.94 28.19
CA ALA A 782 15.29 -62.87 29.46
C ALA A 782 15.39 -61.40 29.95
N LYS A 783 15.09 -61.14 31.19
CA LYS A 783 15.13 -59.82 31.84
C LYS A 783 16.32 -59.75 32.79
N GLU A 784 17.15 -58.71 32.62
CA GLU A 784 18.33 -58.47 33.45
C GLU A 784 18.35 -57.01 33.88
N ASP A 785 18.60 -56.78 35.17
CA ASP A 785 18.76 -55.43 35.69
C ASP A 785 20.23 -55.16 36.02
N PHE A 786 20.71 -53.96 35.61
CA PHE A 786 22.09 -53.56 35.82
C PHE A 786 22.08 -52.20 36.53
N ALA A 787 22.80 -52.09 37.63
CA ALA A 787 23.05 -50.81 38.30
C ALA A 787 24.54 -50.44 38.12
N PHE A 788 24.78 -49.38 37.32
CA PHE A 788 26.14 -48.92 37.05
C PHE A 788 26.45 -47.65 37.80
N VAL A 789 27.55 -47.68 38.60
CA VAL A 789 28.09 -46.48 39.25
C VAL A 789 28.99 -45.78 38.26
N VAL A 790 28.65 -44.52 37.96
CA VAL A 790 29.38 -43.65 37.01
C VAL A 790 29.68 -42.29 37.68
N ASP A 791 30.56 -41.52 37.07
CA ASP A 791 30.78 -40.12 37.47
C ASP A 791 29.51 -39.30 37.20
N GLU A 792 29.25 -38.28 38.02
CA GLU A 792 28.05 -37.46 37.92
C GLU A 792 27.89 -36.82 36.50
N ALA A 793 29.01 -36.45 35.88
CA ALA A 793 29.02 -35.86 34.54
C ALA A 793 28.68 -36.88 33.41
N THR A 794 28.74 -38.19 33.65
CA THR A 794 28.47 -39.20 32.60
C THR A 794 27.02 -39.23 32.24
N PRO A 795 26.61 -38.94 30.96
CA PRO A 795 25.24 -39.01 30.52
C PRO A 795 24.72 -40.46 30.55
N SER A 796 23.43 -40.63 30.95
CA SER A 796 22.79 -41.95 30.94
C SER A 796 22.73 -42.53 29.52
N GLN A 797 22.66 -41.68 28.48
CA GLN A 797 22.67 -42.08 27.08
C GLN A 797 23.96 -42.80 26.66
N GLU A 798 25.10 -42.41 27.20
CA GLU A 798 26.39 -43.08 26.91
C GLU A 798 26.41 -44.49 27.46
N VAL A 799 25.88 -44.66 28.69
CA VAL A 799 25.78 -45.99 29.33
C VAL A 799 24.77 -46.85 28.55
N ALA A 800 23.62 -46.30 28.17
CA ALA A 800 22.60 -47.01 27.35
C ALA A 800 23.18 -47.41 25.99
N ALA A 801 23.94 -46.55 25.34
CA ALA A 801 24.57 -46.83 24.04
C ALA A 801 25.60 -47.97 24.16
N ALA A 802 26.39 -47.98 25.25
CA ALA A 802 27.32 -49.06 25.51
C ALA A 802 26.61 -50.40 25.78
N ILE A 803 25.45 -50.39 26.45
CA ILE A 803 24.61 -51.60 26.65
C ILE A 803 24.06 -52.06 25.31
N ILE A 804 23.55 -51.18 24.45
CA ILE A 804 23.02 -51.50 23.13
C ILE A 804 24.07 -52.16 22.25
N ILE A 805 25.26 -51.57 22.20
CA ILE A 805 26.40 -52.12 21.43
C ILE A 805 26.77 -53.52 21.95
N ALA A 806 26.83 -53.73 23.26
CA ALA A 806 27.21 -54.98 23.85
C ALA A 806 26.15 -56.08 23.73
N GLY A 807 24.89 -55.72 23.84
CA GLY A 807 23.76 -56.62 23.69
C GLY A 807 23.61 -57.12 22.25
N GLY A 808 23.95 -56.28 21.24
CA GLY A 808 23.97 -56.64 19.84
C GLY A 808 22.63 -57.19 19.35
N LYS A 809 22.68 -58.35 18.65
CA LYS A 809 21.45 -58.98 18.08
C LYS A 809 20.49 -59.53 19.11
N LEU A 810 20.97 -59.78 20.34
CA LEU A 810 20.12 -60.31 21.41
C LEU A 810 19.38 -59.19 22.19
N LEU A 811 19.75 -57.96 22.01
CA LEU A 811 19.08 -56.87 22.73
C LEU A 811 17.70 -56.62 22.15
N ASP A 812 16.65 -56.78 22.96
CA ASP A 812 15.26 -56.47 22.60
C ASP A 812 14.84 -55.06 23.11
N ASP A 813 15.29 -54.73 24.34
CA ASP A 813 14.97 -53.42 24.94
C ASP A 813 15.99 -53.06 26.02
N VAL A 814 16.18 -51.74 26.21
CA VAL A 814 16.97 -51.19 27.32
C VAL A 814 16.26 -49.94 27.87
N ARG A 815 16.01 -49.93 29.18
CA ARG A 815 15.29 -48.84 29.82
C ARG A 815 15.97 -48.43 31.11
N LEU A 816 16.30 -47.13 31.24
CA LEU A 816 16.70 -46.54 32.52
C LEU A 816 15.46 -46.42 33.40
N PHE A 817 15.49 -46.97 34.61
CA PHE A 817 14.37 -46.91 35.54
C PHE A 817 14.64 -46.24 36.87
N ASP A 818 15.96 -46.06 37.20
CA ASP A 818 16.33 -45.37 38.44
C ASP A 818 17.69 -44.65 38.32
N VAL A 819 17.78 -43.49 38.97
CA VAL A 819 18.99 -42.68 39.09
C VAL A 819 19.19 -42.35 40.56
N TYR A 820 20.09 -43.14 41.21
CA TYR A 820 20.33 -43.01 42.62
C TYR A 820 21.57 -42.15 42.91
N ARG A 821 21.45 -41.25 43.84
CA ARG A 821 22.53 -40.41 44.39
C ARG A 821 22.53 -40.53 45.90
N GLY A 822 23.61 -40.97 46.43
CA GLY A 822 23.71 -41.15 47.89
C GLY A 822 25.16 -41.30 48.41
N PRO A 823 25.35 -41.06 49.69
CA PRO A 823 26.67 -41.07 50.34
C PRO A 823 27.47 -42.34 50.08
N GLN A 824 26.77 -43.44 49.85
CA GLN A 824 27.38 -44.78 49.62
C GLN A 824 28.19 -44.92 48.35
N LEU A 825 27.94 -44.01 47.36
CA LEU A 825 28.60 -44.03 46.08
C LEU A 825 29.87 -43.17 46.04
N GLY A 826 30.12 -42.40 47.09
CA GLY A 826 31.18 -41.40 47.15
C GLY A 826 30.81 -40.07 46.46
N PRO A 827 31.57 -38.99 46.70
CA PRO A 827 31.30 -37.70 46.12
C PRO A 827 31.46 -37.70 44.57
N GLY A 828 30.61 -36.96 43.87
CA GLY A 828 30.69 -36.81 42.41
C GLY A 828 30.29 -38.07 41.61
N ARG A 829 29.54 -38.99 42.22
CA ARG A 829 29.08 -40.21 41.58
C ARG A 829 27.56 -40.40 41.67
N LYS A 830 27.00 -41.07 40.65
CA LYS A 830 25.62 -41.52 40.58
C LYS A 830 25.54 -43.00 40.17
N SER A 831 24.46 -43.68 40.53
CA SER A 831 24.15 -45.02 40.06
C SER A 831 22.98 -44.92 39.05
N LEU A 832 23.19 -45.49 37.89
CA LEU A 832 22.18 -45.61 36.84
C LEU A 832 21.68 -47.04 36.74
N ALA A 833 20.41 -47.29 36.97
CA ALA A 833 19.80 -48.62 36.92
C ALA A 833 19.04 -48.83 35.62
N PHE A 834 19.46 -49.80 34.85
CA PHE A 834 18.87 -50.18 33.59
C PHE A 834 18.21 -51.55 33.62
N SER A 835 16.97 -51.62 33.13
CA SER A 835 16.34 -52.89 32.84
C SER A 835 16.59 -53.24 31.38
N VAL A 836 17.13 -54.42 31.12
CA VAL A 836 17.54 -54.91 29.81
C VAL A 836 16.79 -56.19 29.48
N ARG A 837 16.12 -56.19 28.34
CA ARG A 837 15.51 -57.41 27.78
C ARG A 837 16.38 -57.98 26.69
N LEU A 838 16.70 -59.27 26.81
CA LEU A 838 17.46 -60.03 25.84
C LEU A 838 16.54 -61.12 25.21
N ARG A 839 16.56 -61.24 23.90
CA ARG A 839 15.75 -62.19 23.16
C ARG A 839 16.47 -62.65 21.91
N ALA A 840 16.48 -63.96 21.64
CA ALA A 840 16.89 -64.49 20.35
C ALA A 840 15.70 -64.53 19.35
N SER A 841 16.02 -64.41 18.04
CA SER A 841 15.02 -64.43 17.00
C SER A 841 14.52 -65.85 16.63
N ASP A 842 15.27 -66.88 16.96
CA ASP A 842 15.18 -68.26 16.44
C ASP A 842 15.14 -69.34 17.53
N HIS A 843 15.36 -69.00 18.82
CA HIS A 843 15.29 -69.95 19.96
C HIS A 843 15.04 -69.26 21.27
N THR A 844 14.78 -70.04 22.33
CA THR A 844 14.73 -69.54 23.72
C THR A 844 16.15 -69.49 24.24
N LEU A 845 16.54 -68.30 24.79
CA LEU A 845 17.87 -68.13 25.39
C LEU A 845 18.13 -69.11 26.54
N SER A 846 19.24 -69.80 26.51
CA SER A 846 19.74 -70.57 27.65
C SER A 846 20.32 -69.69 28.73
N ALA A 847 20.44 -70.22 29.95
CA ALA A 847 21.09 -69.52 31.06
C ALA A 847 22.56 -69.14 30.77
N SER A 848 23.29 -69.97 30.02
CA SER A 848 24.68 -69.67 29.62
C SER A 848 24.78 -68.53 28.59
N GLU A 849 23.86 -68.43 27.67
CA GLU A 849 23.84 -67.34 26.67
C GLU A 849 23.46 -66.01 27.35
N THR A 850 22.49 -66.04 28.28
CA THR A 850 22.10 -64.84 29.07
C THR A 850 23.29 -64.35 29.91
N GLU A 851 24.00 -65.27 30.60
CA GLU A 851 25.16 -64.92 31.40
C GLU A 851 26.32 -64.37 30.53
N ALA A 852 26.55 -64.99 29.36
CA ALA A 852 27.54 -64.50 28.41
C ALA A 852 27.20 -63.09 27.88
N ALA A 853 25.92 -62.79 27.61
CA ALA A 853 25.46 -61.46 27.24
C ALA A 853 25.61 -60.45 28.39
N ARG A 854 25.26 -60.86 29.61
CA ARG A 854 25.46 -60.09 30.84
C ARG A 854 26.95 -59.70 31.04
N ALA A 855 27.86 -60.68 30.94
CA ALA A 855 29.27 -60.40 31.08
C ALA A 855 29.83 -59.47 30.00
N ARG A 856 29.37 -59.60 28.76
CA ARG A 856 29.70 -58.66 27.66
C ARG A 856 29.24 -57.27 27.95
N ILE A 857 27.99 -57.09 28.41
CA ILE A 857 27.42 -55.77 28.74
C ILE A 857 28.27 -55.10 29.84
N ILE A 858 28.53 -55.79 30.94
CA ILE A 858 29.32 -55.28 32.08
C ILE A 858 30.70 -54.84 31.62
N LYS A 859 31.39 -55.69 30.84
CA LYS A 859 32.70 -55.41 30.32
C LYS A 859 32.74 -54.22 29.37
N GLN A 860 31.77 -54.13 28.50
CA GLN A 860 31.70 -53.09 27.47
C GLN A 860 31.37 -51.73 28.10
N VAL A 861 30.36 -51.69 28.98
CA VAL A 861 29.98 -50.49 29.73
C VAL A 861 31.16 -49.98 30.55
N GLY A 862 31.84 -50.88 31.30
CA GLY A 862 33.01 -50.49 32.05
C GLY A 862 34.14 -49.93 31.18
N LYS A 863 34.35 -50.52 30.00
CA LYS A 863 35.37 -50.04 29.06
C LYS A 863 35.10 -48.65 28.47
N TYR A 864 33.84 -48.38 28.11
CA TYR A 864 33.49 -47.14 27.44
C TYR A 864 33.20 -45.97 28.39
N THR A 865 32.63 -46.23 29.54
CA THR A 865 32.16 -45.20 30.48
C THR A 865 32.90 -45.17 31.80
N GLY A 866 33.84 -46.08 31.99
CA GLY A 866 34.53 -46.23 33.29
C GLY A 866 33.61 -46.73 34.41
N ALA A 867 32.38 -47.15 34.09
CA ALA A 867 31.38 -47.58 35.03
C ALA A 867 31.75 -48.87 35.81
N LYS A 868 31.34 -48.97 37.03
CA LYS A 868 31.41 -50.19 37.84
C LYS A 868 30.00 -50.71 38.14
N LEU A 869 29.81 -51.99 37.97
CA LEU A 869 28.56 -52.60 38.39
C LEU A 869 28.43 -52.49 39.91
N ARG A 870 27.29 -52.02 40.37
CA ARG A 870 26.95 -51.98 41.79
C ARG A 870 26.53 -53.38 42.21
N ALA A 871 27.16 -53.90 43.28
CA ALA A 871 26.83 -55.22 43.85
C ALA A 871 25.46 -55.22 44.50
#